data_1c18eb0735a87c92d5f435802866d1be
#
_entry.id   1c18eb0735a87c92d5f435802866d1be
#
_cell.length_a   1.000
_cell.length_b   1.000
_cell.length_c   1.000
_cell.angle_alpha   90.00
_cell.angle_beta   90.00
_cell.angle_gamma   90.00
#
_symmetry.space_group_name_H-M   'P 1'
#
loop_
_entity.id
_entity.type
_entity.pdbx_description
1 polymer ?
#
loop_
_entity_poly.entity_id
_entity_poly.type
_entity_poly.pdbx_seq_one_letter_code
_entity_poly.pdbx_strand_id
1 'polypeptide(L)'
;MSERMNPLPFKALIEWLLCEKEASGAVFGVSSPYVKRDAGALMLFGEKLEAPFGPAAGPNTQLAENIIAGYYAGARFFELKTVQRMDGEELAACISRPCILANDEGYNCEWSTELTVPQAFEEYVKAYLAIKLIAKLYDLGDPEGFQFNMSVGYDLAGIKTEKIDAFIEGMKDASSTPIWNECMAELHRRFPEMGEYFAAVSPRIATGVTVSTLHGCPPDEIEAIASYLIREKGLNTFVKCNPTILGYDFARERLNKLGYDYIAFDEHHFNEDLQYTDAVPMFHRLMQLAGDNGVEFGLKLSNTFPVDVKANELPSEEMYMSGRALYPLTIEMAARFSREFEGRLRLSFSGGADCFNIVPLYEAGIWPITVATTILKPGGYSRFKQLGELFDGVSKRPYTGVNAAKVAKLSADAETDAHYKKPVKPLPDRKNGLPLPIADCFTAPCMGGCPIHQDVSEYIELVEKQMYPEALELILEKNPLPFITGTICAHRCMDKCTRNFYEDSVYIRNLKLIAAEKGYDAVMARLAPAQRQDAKKTAIIGAGPAGIAAAYFIAREGYPVTVFEKENEPGGIVKSVIPEFRIASDAIAKDVALAKRMGAEFVCGREAPSLYELKAEGYEYILLAMGAQKHGALDIQGNVMNVIDFLYSAKNAPETLNLGNAVAVIGGGNTAMDAARAAKRMGVERVSIVYRRTRKYMPADEEELALATEDGVEFAELLAPVEQKDGMLVCKKMKLGELDESGRRSVTETDETVTIPADTVIAAVGEKPDAEALRAYGAEPNESGRVPFDCGAGVYTAGDALRGPATVVEAIADARRFADAVIGFNKGYMINPAAARDYRETLARKHRLTERQCGEAEAKRCLGCSTVCENCVSSCPNRANAAIKVKGKAQRQIVHIDALCNECGNCAVFCPYSGKPYKDKLTVFADEASFTDSENNGFLLMDRDSKTVRLRLNGEVSEVCLTKPNQLERDIEAIILTVINDYGYML
;
A
#
# COMPACT_ATOMS: atom_id res chain seq x y z
N MET A 1 8.16 23.56 17.79
CA MET A 1 8.03 22.50 16.73
C MET A 1 8.13 23.20 15.39
N SER A 2 9.06 22.77 14.56
CA SER A 2 9.26 23.32 13.22
C SER A 2 8.18 22.76 12.28
N GLU A 3 6.99 23.31 12.35
CA GLU A 3 5.84 22.93 11.51
C GLU A 3 5.73 23.84 10.28
N ARG A 4 6.73 24.71 10.06
CA ARG A 4 6.69 25.75 9.02
C ARG A 4 7.63 25.42 7.89
N MET A 5 7.07 25.36 6.70
CA MET A 5 7.86 25.34 5.47
C MET A 5 8.53 26.69 5.27
N ASN A 6 9.84 26.68 5.03
CA ASN A 6 10.62 27.85 4.70
C ASN A 6 11.01 27.79 3.21
N PRO A 7 10.37 28.64 2.35
CA PRO A 7 10.67 28.68 0.93
C PRO A 7 12.15 28.93 0.65
N LEU A 8 12.74 28.16 -0.26
CA LEU A 8 14.12 28.33 -0.65
C LEU A 8 14.31 29.63 -1.46
N PRO A 9 15.36 30.45 -1.19
CA PRO A 9 15.75 31.52 -2.08
C PRO A 9 16.03 30.98 -3.50
N PHE A 10 15.69 31.73 -4.54
CA PHE A 10 15.83 31.24 -5.92
C PHE A 10 17.25 30.79 -6.28
N LYS A 11 18.26 31.50 -5.77
CA LYS A 11 19.66 31.12 -5.95
C LYS A 11 19.95 29.73 -5.38
N ALA A 12 19.49 29.44 -4.17
CA ALA A 12 19.66 28.12 -3.52
C ALA A 12 18.88 27.03 -4.24
N LEU A 13 17.66 27.35 -4.67
CA LEU A 13 16.79 26.44 -5.45
C LEU A 13 17.49 25.98 -6.76
N ILE A 14 18.04 26.91 -7.53
CA ILE A 14 18.77 26.61 -8.78
C ILE A 14 20.08 25.88 -8.48
N GLU A 15 20.79 26.24 -7.42
CA GLU A 15 22.02 25.54 -7.03
C GLU A 15 21.75 24.09 -6.67
N TRP A 16 20.74 23.83 -5.82
CA TRP A 16 20.31 22.47 -5.50
C TRP A 16 19.97 21.67 -6.75
N LEU A 17 19.09 22.22 -7.61
CA LEU A 17 18.66 21.59 -8.84
C LEU A 17 19.86 21.14 -9.72
N LEU A 18 20.84 22.03 -9.93
CA LEU A 18 22.00 21.76 -10.78
C LEU A 18 22.96 20.76 -10.13
N CYS A 19 23.29 20.93 -8.84
CA CYS A 19 24.20 20.04 -8.13
C CYS A 19 23.64 18.62 -8.02
N GLU A 20 22.35 18.48 -7.67
CA GLU A 20 21.72 17.17 -7.60
C GLU A 20 21.65 16.49 -8.97
N LYS A 21 21.35 17.26 -10.02
CA LYS A 21 21.33 16.75 -11.41
C LYS A 21 22.70 16.26 -11.87
N GLU A 22 23.77 16.97 -11.56
CA GLU A 22 25.14 16.57 -11.87
C GLU A 22 25.55 15.33 -11.06
N ALA A 23 25.30 15.32 -9.76
CA ALA A 23 25.74 14.27 -8.84
C ALA A 23 25.00 12.93 -9.04
N SER A 24 23.68 12.98 -9.31
CA SER A 24 22.82 11.79 -9.30
C SER A 24 21.98 11.60 -10.56
N GLY A 25 21.86 12.62 -11.40
CA GLY A 25 20.92 12.67 -12.52
C GLY A 25 19.47 13.01 -12.10
N ALA A 26 19.22 13.19 -10.80
CA ALA A 26 17.91 13.51 -10.26
C ALA A 26 17.66 15.02 -10.17
N VAL A 27 16.41 15.43 -10.09
CA VAL A 27 15.97 16.79 -9.78
C VAL A 27 14.95 16.67 -8.63
N PHE A 28 15.26 17.24 -7.47
CA PHE A 28 14.48 17.16 -6.23
C PHE A 28 14.03 15.72 -5.95
N GLY A 29 14.96 14.76 -6.03
CA GLY A 29 14.73 13.34 -5.77
C GLY A 29 14.00 12.58 -6.88
N VAL A 30 13.60 13.20 -7.98
CA VAL A 30 13.06 12.53 -9.17
C VAL A 30 14.21 12.06 -10.05
N SER A 31 14.46 10.76 -10.07
CA SER A 31 15.66 10.16 -10.70
C SER A 31 15.58 9.98 -12.22
N SER A 32 14.38 10.07 -12.80
CA SER A 32 14.18 9.79 -14.23
C SER A 32 13.19 10.77 -14.83
N PRO A 33 13.63 11.68 -15.75
CA PRO A 33 12.74 12.61 -16.40
C PRO A 33 11.79 11.90 -17.36
N TYR A 34 10.66 12.54 -17.64
CA TYR A 34 9.87 12.30 -18.82
C TYR A 34 10.33 13.29 -19.91
N VAL A 35 10.69 12.78 -21.06
CA VAL A 35 11.08 13.59 -22.22
C VAL A 35 9.97 13.46 -23.27
N LYS A 36 9.32 14.57 -23.56
CA LYS A 36 8.32 14.66 -24.64
C LYS A 36 9.01 14.54 -25.99
N ARG A 37 8.67 13.51 -26.75
CA ARG A 37 9.33 13.19 -28.05
C ARG A 37 8.49 13.47 -29.26
N ASP A 38 7.15 13.43 -29.14
CA ASP A 38 6.26 13.75 -30.25
C ASP A 38 5.98 15.25 -30.32
N ALA A 39 5.74 15.79 -31.53
CA ALA A 39 5.46 17.21 -31.76
C ALA A 39 3.99 17.59 -31.43
N GLY A 40 3.16 16.63 -30.98
CA GLY A 40 1.75 16.89 -30.72
C GLY A 40 1.54 17.69 -29.42
N ALA A 41 0.74 18.72 -29.49
CA ALA A 41 0.29 19.49 -28.33
C ALA A 41 -1.21 19.77 -28.44
N LEU A 42 -1.83 19.96 -27.27
CA LEU A 42 -3.20 20.44 -27.12
C LEU A 42 -3.20 21.95 -27.02
N MET A 43 -4.36 22.54 -27.19
CA MET A 43 -4.58 23.97 -26.95
C MET A 43 -5.61 24.10 -25.82
N LEU A 44 -5.22 24.74 -24.73
CA LEU A 44 -6.09 25.09 -23.63
C LEU A 44 -5.97 26.58 -23.35
N PHE A 45 -7.09 27.26 -23.29
CA PHE A 45 -7.14 28.75 -23.10
C PHE A 45 -6.27 29.53 -24.09
N GLY A 46 -6.17 29.04 -25.34
CA GLY A 46 -5.33 29.65 -26.36
C GLY A 46 -3.82 29.38 -26.23
N GLU A 47 -3.38 28.66 -25.24
CA GLU A 47 -1.98 28.35 -24.99
C GLU A 47 -1.69 26.86 -25.23
N LYS A 48 -0.42 26.55 -25.50
CA LYS A 48 0.06 25.19 -25.77
C LYS A 48 0.08 24.33 -24.49
N LEU A 49 -0.28 23.07 -24.63
CA LEU A 49 -0.23 22.08 -23.54
C LEU A 49 0.23 20.73 -24.08
N GLU A 50 1.43 20.28 -23.72
CA GLU A 50 2.02 19.04 -24.25
C GLU A 50 1.35 17.77 -23.73
N ALA A 51 0.82 17.81 -22.51
CA ALA A 51 0.10 16.69 -21.90
C ALA A 51 -1.09 17.21 -21.08
N PRO A 52 -2.25 16.53 -21.13
CA PRO A 52 -3.48 17.03 -20.50
C PRO A 52 -3.56 16.77 -18.99
N PHE A 53 -2.44 16.54 -18.31
CA PHE A 53 -2.43 16.17 -16.90
C PHE A 53 -1.33 16.83 -16.09
N GLY A 54 -1.53 16.82 -14.77
CA GLY A 54 -0.57 17.26 -13.77
C GLY A 54 -1.08 17.15 -12.34
N PRO A 55 -0.45 17.83 -11.37
CA PRO A 55 -0.89 17.79 -9.97
C PRO A 55 -2.13 18.67 -9.78
N ALA A 56 -3.03 18.23 -8.90
CA ALA A 56 -4.14 19.03 -8.40
C ALA A 56 -3.65 20.08 -7.39
N ALA A 57 -4.47 21.10 -7.14
CA ALA A 57 -4.27 22.04 -6.05
C ALA A 57 -4.23 21.29 -4.70
N GLY A 58 -3.04 21.06 -4.19
CA GLY A 58 -2.79 20.25 -3.02
C GLY A 58 -1.38 20.42 -2.48
N PRO A 59 -0.93 19.59 -1.54
CA PRO A 59 0.40 19.73 -0.94
C PRO A 59 1.54 19.64 -1.97
N ASN A 60 1.28 19.06 -3.14
CA ASN A 60 2.27 18.90 -4.22
C ASN A 60 2.44 20.15 -5.10
N THR A 61 1.74 21.24 -4.87
CA THR A 61 1.80 22.46 -5.71
C THR A 61 1.94 23.75 -4.90
N GLN A 62 2.53 23.69 -3.71
CA GLN A 62 2.72 24.88 -2.89
C GLN A 62 4.18 25.38 -2.85
N LEU A 63 5.18 24.52 -2.99
CA LEU A 63 6.60 24.90 -3.02
C LEU A 63 7.16 24.77 -4.45
N ALA A 64 8.15 25.59 -4.78
CA ALA A 64 8.75 25.62 -6.11
C ALA A 64 9.38 24.27 -6.50
N GLU A 65 10.12 23.65 -5.58
CA GLU A 65 10.75 22.34 -5.80
C GLU A 65 9.72 21.23 -6.08
N ASN A 66 8.53 21.32 -5.48
CA ASN A 66 7.43 20.38 -5.73
C ASN A 66 6.93 20.47 -7.18
N ILE A 67 6.71 21.68 -7.64
CA ILE A 67 6.20 21.98 -8.98
C ILE A 67 7.25 21.60 -10.02
N ILE A 68 8.53 21.95 -9.78
CA ILE A 68 9.67 21.59 -10.64
C ILE A 68 9.83 20.07 -10.74
N ALA A 69 9.76 19.36 -9.60
CA ALA A 69 9.80 17.89 -9.58
C ALA A 69 8.66 17.28 -10.40
N GLY A 70 7.45 17.84 -10.32
CA GLY A 70 6.30 17.45 -11.13
C GLY A 70 6.53 17.62 -12.62
N TYR A 71 7.07 18.77 -13.04
CA TYR A 71 7.39 19.03 -14.44
C TYR A 71 8.48 18.08 -14.98
N TYR A 72 9.56 17.91 -14.21
CA TYR A 72 10.65 17.01 -14.57
C TYR A 72 10.18 15.56 -14.73
N ALA A 73 9.21 15.15 -13.90
CA ALA A 73 8.57 13.84 -13.98
C ALA A 73 7.57 13.68 -15.14
N GLY A 74 7.04 14.78 -15.73
CA GLY A 74 6.14 14.73 -16.89
C GLY A 74 4.83 15.47 -16.77
N ALA A 75 4.53 16.11 -15.66
CA ALA A 75 3.37 16.98 -15.53
C ALA A 75 3.48 18.18 -16.47
N ARG A 76 2.37 18.61 -17.07
CA ARG A 76 2.33 19.77 -17.95
C ARG A 76 1.22 20.76 -17.60
N PHE A 77 0.19 20.35 -16.89
CA PHE A 77 -0.85 21.23 -16.34
C PHE A 77 -0.75 21.24 -14.82
N PHE A 78 -0.61 22.42 -14.22
CA PHE A 78 -0.41 22.57 -12.77
C PHE A 78 -1.56 23.40 -12.20
N GLU A 79 -2.42 22.78 -11.40
CA GLU A 79 -3.36 23.53 -10.56
C GLU A 79 -2.63 23.88 -9.27
N LEU A 80 -2.33 25.18 -9.11
CA LEU A 80 -1.54 25.68 -7.98
C LEU A 80 -2.36 25.60 -6.69
N LYS A 81 -1.70 25.43 -5.56
CA LYS A 81 -2.36 25.36 -4.25
C LYS A 81 -3.17 26.62 -4.03
N THR A 82 -4.40 26.47 -3.55
CA THR A 82 -5.35 27.57 -3.37
C THR A 82 -4.82 28.65 -2.46
N VAL A 83 -4.97 29.91 -2.85
CA VAL A 83 -4.74 31.09 -1.99
C VAL A 83 -6.08 31.65 -1.54
N GLN A 84 -6.10 32.19 -0.33
CA GLN A 84 -7.28 32.81 0.27
C GLN A 84 -6.91 33.90 1.26
N ARG A 85 -7.91 34.57 1.82
CA ARG A 85 -7.70 35.68 2.78
C ARG A 85 -6.97 35.22 4.03
N MET A 86 -7.36 34.07 4.62
CA MET A 86 -6.65 33.43 5.74
C MET A 86 -5.44 32.67 5.18
N ASP A 87 -4.24 33.01 5.62
CA ASP A 87 -3.00 32.43 5.12
C ASP A 87 -1.92 32.34 6.20
N GLY A 88 -0.77 31.77 5.89
CA GLY A 88 0.38 31.67 6.76
C GLY A 88 0.05 31.04 8.11
N GLU A 89 0.46 31.71 9.19
CA GLU A 89 0.30 31.19 10.57
C GLU A 89 -1.16 31.04 10.99
N GLU A 90 -2.05 31.93 10.52
CA GLU A 90 -3.49 31.86 10.84
C GLU A 90 -4.10 30.57 10.31
N LEU A 91 -3.77 30.21 9.08
CA LEU A 91 -4.24 28.97 8.48
C LEU A 91 -3.55 27.73 9.11
N ALA A 92 -2.23 27.77 9.30
CA ALA A 92 -1.48 26.66 9.88
C ALA A 92 -1.99 26.29 11.29
N ALA A 93 -2.43 27.26 12.08
CA ALA A 93 -3.02 27.06 13.39
C ALA A 93 -4.37 26.31 13.36
N CYS A 94 -5.07 26.33 12.23
CA CYS A 94 -6.33 25.61 12.03
C CYS A 94 -6.16 24.16 11.56
N ILE A 95 -4.92 23.77 11.22
CA ILE A 95 -4.63 22.43 10.65
C ILE A 95 -4.02 21.55 11.74
N SER A 96 -4.76 20.52 12.16
CA SER A 96 -4.25 19.51 13.07
C SER A 96 -3.20 18.61 12.41
N ARG A 97 -2.14 18.23 13.14
CA ARG A 97 -1.05 17.38 12.64
C ARG A 97 -1.07 16.00 13.30
N PRO A 98 -0.86 14.88 12.55
CA PRO A 98 -0.69 14.81 11.08
C PRO A 98 -1.99 15.12 10.33
N CYS A 99 -1.88 15.66 9.11
CA CYS A 99 -3.06 16.09 8.33
C CYS A 99 -3.30 15.31 7.03
N ILE A 100 -2.46 14.32 6.69
CA ILE A 100 -2.58 13.49 5.49
C ILE A 100 -2.49 12.00 5.85
N LEU A 101 -3.49 11.23 5.40
CA LEU A 101 -3.56 9.78 5.49
C LEU A 101 -3.92 9.21 4.11
N ALA A 102 -2.92 8.94 3.27
CA ALA A 102 -3.14 8.50 1.89
C ALA A 102 -2.97 6.96 1.71
N ASN A 103 -3.31 6.15 2.71
CA ASN A 103 -3.06 4.70 2.72
C ASN A 103 -3.88 3.89 1.71
N ASP A 104 -5.21 3.96 1.72
CA ASP A 104 -6.10 3.27 0.78
C ASP A 104 -6.97 4.27 0.04
N GLU A 105 -8.08 4.73 0.65
CA GLU A 105 -8.67 6.02 0.29
C GLU A 105 -7.63 7.11 0.60
N GLY A 106 -7.72 8.28 0.10
CA GLY A 106 -6.92 9.40 0.59
C GLY A 106 -7.77 10.24 1.51
N TYR A 107 -7.27 10.56 2.69
CA TYR A 107 -7.88 11.51 3.61
C TYR A 107 -6.93 12.65 3.92
N ASN A 108 -7.45 13.84 4.07
CA ASN A 108 -6.67 15.00 4.48
C ASN A 108 -7.54 16.01 5.24
N CYS A 109 -6.89 16.90 6.01
CA CYS A 109 -7.50 18.04 6.68
C CYS A 109 -6.92 19.37 6.17
N GLU A 110 -6.16 19.36 5.08
CA GLU A 110 -5.59 20.58 4.48
C GLU A 110 -6.61 21.31 3.61
N TRP A 111 -6.58 22.63 3.67
CA TRP A 111 -7.45 23.50 2.84
C TRP A 111 -6.64 24.24 1.77
N SER A 112 -6.12 25.42 2.15
CA SER A 112 -5.32 26.30 1.28
C SER A 112 -3.83 26.14 1.57
N THR A 113 -2.99 26.96 0.92
CA THR A 113 -1.57 27.00 1.20
C THR A 113 -1.30 27.54 2.59
N GLU A 114 -0.38 26.90 3.32
CA GLU A 114 0.12 27.37 4.61
C GLU A 114 1.17 28.49 4.48
N LEU A 115 1.60 28.80 3.26
CA LEU A 115 2.41 29.98 2.97
C LEU A 115 1.54 31.23 3.01
N THR A 116 2.14 32.39 3.31
CA THR A 116 1.46 33.65 3.06
C THR A 116 1.21 33.81 1.55
N VAL A 117 0.18 34.59 1.18
CA VAL A 117 -0.12 34.80 -0.26
C VAL A 117 1.08 35.38 -1.04
N PRO A 118 1.85 36.36 -0.51
CA PRO A 118 3.08 36.78 -1.15
C PRO A 118 4.11 35.66 -1.33
N GLN A 119 4.36 34.84 -0.31
CA GLN A 119 5.27 33.70 -0.41
C GLN A 119 4.80 32.70 -1.46
N ALA A 120 3.50 32.37 -1.50
CA ALA A 120 2.94 31.47 -2.53
C ALA A 120 3.16 32.03 -3.95
N PHE A 121 2.93 33.36 -4.14
CA PHE A 121 3.23 34.02 -5.40
C PHE A 121 4.70 33.88 -5.80
N GLU A 122 5.61 34.14 -4.87
CA GLU A 122 7.05 33.99 -5.11
C GLU A 122 7.42 32.56 -5.50
N GLU A 123 6.87 31.57 -4.81
CA GLU A 123 7.11 30.15 -5.13
C GLU A 123 6.65 29.80 -6.56
N TYR A 124 5.50 30.31 -6.98
CA TYR A 124 4.97 30.06 -8.32
C TYR A 124 5.81 30.73 -9.41
N VAL A 125 6.29 31.96 -9.19
CA VAL A 125 7.21 32.64 -10.11
C VAL A 125 8.55 31.91 -10.21
N LYS A 126 9.14 31.51 -9.05
CA LYS A 126 10.38 30.73 -8.99
C LYS A 126 10.23 29.41 -9.75
N ALA A 127 9.15 28.70 -9.53
CA ALA A 127 8.86 27.43 -10.21
C ALA A 127 8.72 27.63 -11.73
N TYR A 128 7.96 28.63 -12.15
CA TYR A 128 7.74 28.94 -13.58
C TYR A 128 9.08 29.17 -14.31
N LEU A 129 9.92 30.05 -13.78
CA LEU A 129 11.22 30.37 -14.39
C LEU A 129 12.22 29.21 -14.34
N ALA A 130 12.23 28.45 -13.25
CA ALA A 130 13.05 27.24 -13.15
C ALA A 130 12.59 26.15 -14.15
N ILE A 131 11.30 26.02 -14.39
CA ILE A 131 10.78 25.09 -15.42
C ILE A 131 11.22 25.56 -16.82
N LYS A 132 11.12 26.86 -17.14
CA LYS A 132 11.62 27.40 -18.41
C LYS A 132 13.11 27.08 -18.61
N LEU A 133 13.93 27.21 -17.53
CA LEU A 133 15.34 26.84 -17.55
C LEU A 133 15.53 25.37 -17.86
N ILE A 134 14.93 24.45 -17.08
CA ILE A 134 15.21 22.99 -17.22
C ILE A 134 14.60 22.42 -18.50
N ALA A 135 13.48 22.95 -18.97
CA ALA A 135 12.89 22.55 -20.25
C ALA A 135 13.88 22.76 -21.39
N LYS A 136 14.54 23.92 -21.40
CA LYS A 136 15.54 24.28 -22.42
C LYS A 136 16.88 23.56 -22.17
N LEU A 137 17.38 23.56 -20.91
CA LEU A 137 18.70 23.06 -20.56
C LEU A 137 18.82 21.53 -20.75
N TYR A 138 17.73 20.80 -20.45
CA TYR A 138 17.72 19.34 -20.48
C TYR A 138 16.87 18.77 -21.62
N ASP A 139 16.40 19.59 -22.55
CA ASP A 139 15.59 19.18 -23.72
C ASP A 139 14.42 18.27 -23.32
N LEU A 140 13.59 18.75 -22.34
CA LEU A 140 12.49 17.98 -21.79
C LEU A 140 11.19 18.10 -22.60
N GLY A 141 11.13 18.98 -23.58
CA GLY A 141 9.97 19.34 -24.38
C GLY A 141 9.98 20.82 -24.72
N ASP A 142 8.84 21.31 -25.21
CA ASP A 142 8.69 22.75 -25.53
C ASP A 142 8.60 23.58 -24.25
N PRO A 143 9.47 24.57 -24.02
CA PRO A 143 9.36 25.47 -22.87
C PRO A 143 8.01 26.19 -22.75
N GLU A 144 7.25 26.33 -23.83
CA GLU A 144 5.88 26.88 -23.85
C GLU A 144 4.80 25.80 -23.77
N GLY A 145 5.16 24.53 -23.56
CA GLY A 145 4.28 23.37 -23.57
C GLY A 145 3.62 23.02 -22.24
N PHE A 146 3.68 23.89 -21.24
CA PHE A 146 3.03 23.68 -19.92
C PHE A 146 2.22 24.89 -19.50
N GLN A 147 1.26 24.68 -18.61
CA GLN A 147 0.41 25.74 -18.09
C GLN A 147 0.28 25.67 -16.56
N PHE A 148 0.29 26.86 -15.94
CA PHE A 148 -0.16 27.05 -14.57
C PHE A 148 -1.59 27.55 -14.57
N ASN A 149 -2.38 27.05 -13.63
CA ASN A 149 -3.74 27.47 -13.36
C ASN A 149 -3.85 27.91 -11.91
N MET A 150 -4.22 29.16 -11.68
CA MET A 150 -4.40 29.68 -10.32
C MET A 150 -5.56 28.98 -9.63
N SER A 151 -5.53 28.94 -8.31
CA SER A 151 -6.69 28.55 -7.49
C SER A 151 -6.91 29.61 -6.42
N VAL A 152 -8.10 30.16 -6.37
CA VAL A 152 -8.51 31.16 -5.38
C VAL A 152 -9.77 30.68 -4.67
N GLY A 153 -9.86 30.98 -3.40
CA GLY A 153 -10.95 30.47 -2.57
C GLY A 153 -11.50 31.50 -1.58
N TYR A 154 -12.48 31.07 -0.79
CA TYR A 154 -13.23 31.78 0.23
C TYR A 154 -14.44 32.53 -0.35
N ASP A 155 -14.61 33.84 -0.06
CA ASP A 155 -15.73 34.69 -0.50
C ASP A 155 -15.27 35.81 -1.46
N LEU A 156 -16.21 36.49 -2.10
CA LEU A 156 -15.91 37.56 -3.03
C LEU A 156 -15.18 38.73 -2.35
N ALA A 157 -15.58 39.06 -1.13
CA ALA A 157 -14.96 40.14 -0.37
C ALA A 157 -13.47 39.81 -0.08
N GLY A 158 -13.18 38.54 0.26
CA GLY A 158 -11.81 38.04 0.44
C GLY A 158 -10.99 38.11 -0.84
N ILE A 159 -11.58 37.68 -1.97
CA ILE A 159 -10.92 37.70 -3.29
C ILE A 159 -10.63 39.14 -3.76
N LYS A 160 -11.45 40.09 -3.38
CA LYS A 160 -11.25 41.52 -3.69
C LYS A 160 -10.30 42.25 -2.75
N THR A 161 -9.73 41.58 -1.74
CA THR A 161 -8.71 42.20 -0.89
C THR A 161 -7.46 42.55 -1.69
N GLU A 162 -6.76 43.64 -1.31
CA GLU A 162 -5.52 44.07 -1.97
C GLU A 162 -4.51 42.93 -2.11
N LYS A 163 -4.41 42.05 -1.09
CA LYS A 163 -3.50 40.92 -1.06
C LYS A 163 -3.81 39.91 -2.16
N ILE A 164 -5.06 39.48 -2.33
CA ILE A 164 -5.46 38.52 -3.37
C ILE A 164 -5.49 39.18 -4.75
N ASP A 165 -5.89 40.43 -4.81
CA ASP A 165 -5.87 41.19 -6.06
C ASP A 165 -4.45 41.34 -6.62
N ALA A 166 -3.48 41.68 -5.77
CA ALA A 166 -2.08 41.76 -6.15
C ALA A 166 -1.52 40.39 -6.62
N PHE A 167 -1.94 39.29 -5.98
CA PHE A 167 -1.62 37.94 -6.43
C PHE A 167 -2.15 37.67 -7.83
N ILE A 168 -3.44 37.92 -8.08
CA ILE A 168 -4.07 37.71 -9.39
C ILE A 168 -3.39 38.55 -10.49
N GLU A 169 -3.17 39.84 -10.26
CA GLU A 169 -2.54 40.72 -11.25
C GLU A 169 -1.07 40.35 -11.48
N GLY A 170 -0.33 39.94 -10.41
CA GLY A 170 1.04 39.47 -10.54
C GLY A 170 1.13 38.17 -11.32
N MET A 171 0.17 37.26 -11.18
CA MET A 171 0.13 36.01 -11.97
C MET A 171 -0.23 36.28 -13.44
N LYS A 172 -0.98 37.34 -13.73
CA LYS A 172 -1.29 37.76 -15.13
C LYS A 172 -0.07 38.45 -15.74
N ASP A 173 0.70 39.21 -14.98
CA ASP A 173 1.94 39.85 -15.42
C ASP A 173 2.90 40.07 -14.25
N ALA A 174 3.92 39.21 -14.15
CA ALA A 174 4.92 39.29 -13.11
C ALA A 174 6.06 40.28 -13.38
N SER A 175 6.14 40.92 -14.54
CA SER A 175 7.28 41.72 -15.04
C SER A 175 7.74 42.83 -14.10
N SER A 176 6.82 43.44 -13.35
CA SER A 176 7.11 44.55 -12.42
C SER A 176 7.43 44.07 -11.00
N THR A 177 7.31 42.80 -10.71
CA THR A 177 7.45 42.26 -9.35
C THR A 177 8.91 42.09 -8.94
N PRO A 178 9.25 42.30 -7.66
CA PRO A 178 10.62 42.12 -7.16
C PRO A 178 11.18 40.71 -7.42
N ILE A 179 10.38 39.67 -7.17
CA ILE A 179 10.80 38.27 -7.32
C ILE A 179 11.10 37.91 -8.78
N TRP A 180 10.31 38.41 -9.76
CA TRP A 180 10.61 38.21 -11.18
C TRP A 180 11.98 38.79 -11.53
N ASN A 181 12.25 40.04 -11.11
CA ASN A 181 13.50 40.71 -11.40
C ASN A 181 14.71 40.03 -10.73
N GLU A 182 14.55 39.55 -9.48
CA GLU A 182 15.57 38.77 -8.77
C GLU A 182 15.89 37.47 -9.53
N CYS A 183 14.87 36.71 -9.88
CA CYS A 183 15.03 35.43 -10.58
C CYS A 183 15.67 35.63 -11.96
N MET A 184 15.25 36.63 -12.72
CA MET A 184 15.80 36.95 -14.05
C MET A 184 17.26 37.39 -13.93
N ALA A 185 17.60 38.20 -12.94
CA ALA A 185 18.99 38.63 -12.70
C ALA A 185 19.91 37.43 -12.39
N GLU A 186 19.45 36.48 -11.56
CA GLU A 186 20.20 35.26 -11.24
C GLU A 186 20.35 34.35 -12.46
N LEU A 187 19.31 34.20 -13.30
CA LEU A 187 19.37 33.41 -14.53
C LEU A 187 20.37 34.02 -15.53
N HIS A 188 20.30 35.32 -15.77
CA HIS A 188 21.26 36.01 -16.65
C HIS A 188 22.71 35.94 -16.13
N ARG A 189 22.88 36.03 -14.82
CA ARG A 189 24.22 35.94 -14.17
C ARG A 189 24.80 34.54 -14.34
N ARG A 190 23.97 33.48 -14.17
CA ARG A 190 24.42 32.09 -14.14
C ARG A 190 24.52 31.46 -15.54
N PHE A 191 23.69 31.89 -16.48
CA PHE A 191 23.57 31.39 -17.84
C PHE A 191 23.60 32.54 -18.87
N PRO A 192 24.73 33.29 -18.96
CA PRO A 192 24.81 34.44 -19.86
C PRO A 192 24.60 34.05 -21.33
N GLU A 193 24.95 32.81 -21.72
CA GLU A 193 24.74 32.27 -23.07
C GLU A 193 23.27 32.08 -23.45
N MET A 194 22.37 32.05 -22.47
CA MET A 194 20.92 31.94 -22.66
C MET A 194 20.20 33.31 -22.50
N GLY A 195 20.91 34.41 -22.48
CA GLY A 195 20.35 35.74 -22.23
C GLY A 195 19.20 36.14 -23.16
N GLU A 196 19.33 35.90 -24.49
CA GLU A 196 18.25 36.17 -25.46
C GLU A 196 17.01 35.30 -25.20
N TYR A 197 17.23 34.05 -24.81
CA TYR A 197 16.12 33.14 -24.47
C TYR A 197 15.34 33.66 -23.26
N PHE A 198 16.03 34.01 -22.16
CA PHE A 198 15.35 34.51 -20.96
C PHE A 198 14.63 35.86 -21.22
N ALA A 199 15.22 36.74 -22.00
CA ALA A 199 14.59 38.00 -22.37
C ALA A 199 13.27 37.80 -23.17
N ALA A 200 13.11 36.65 -23.83
CA ALA A 200 11.88 36.30 -24.58
C ALA A 200 10.86 35.54 -23.73
N VAL A 201 11.18 35.15 -22.50
CA VAL A 201 10.21 34.44 -21.63
C VAL A 201 9.09 35.37 -21.23
N SER A 202 7.86 34.92 -21.46
CA SER A 202 6.65 35.69 -21.11
C SER A 202 6.51 35.87 -19.60
N PRO A 203 6.25 37.07 -19.09
CA PRO A 203 5.99 37.29 -17.67
C PRO A 203 4.55 36.87 -17.25
N ARG A 204 3.75 36.39 -18.21
CA ARG A 204 2.41 35.84 -17.95
C ARG A 204 2.52 34.44 -17.39
N ILE A 205 2.29 34.30 -16.07
CA ILE A 205 2.42 33.05 -15.35
C ILE A 205 1.20 32.16 -15.56
N ALA A 206 -0.01 32.75 -15.52
CA ALA A 206 -1.26 32.02 -15.68
C ALA A 206 -2.35 32.85 -16.35
N THR A 207 -3.18 32.18 -17.18
CA THR A 207 -4.36 32.77 -17.88
C THR A 207 -5.66 32.15 -17.37
N GLY A 208 -5.59 31.13 -16.55
CA GLY A 208 -6.72 30.41 -15.99
C GLY A 208 -6.77 30.43 -14.47
N VAL A 209 -7.98 30.32 -13.94
CA VAL A 209 -8.24 30.29 -12.49
C VAL A 209 -9.32 29.26 -12.15
N THR A 210 -9.14 28.56 -11.03
CA THR A 210 -10.17 27.71 -10.42
C THR A 210 -10.73 28.41 -9.19
N VAL A 211 -12.06 28.56 -9.13
CA VAL A 211 -12.79 29.01 -7.95
C VAL A 211 -12.99 27.80 -7.04
N SER A 212 -12.36 27.83 -5.87
CA SER A 212 -12.46 26.78 -4.86
C SER A 212 -13.17 27.35 -3.62
N THR A 213 -14.49 27.23 -3.59
CA THR A 213 -15.30 27.71 -2.46
C THR A 213 -15.30 26.70 -1.32
N LEU A 214 -15.58 27.18 -0.12
CA LEU A 214 -15.84 26.34 1.04
C LEU A 214 -17.16 25.58 0.89
N HIS A 215 -17.36 24.52 1.66
CA HIS A 215 -18.65 23.91 1.82
C HIS A 215 -19.64 24.93 2.39
N GLY A 216 -20.91 24.89 1.95
CA GLY A 216 -21.96 25.84 2.34
C GLY A 216 -21.88 27.20 1.64
N CYS A 217 -21.03 27.40 0.62
CA CYS A 217 -21.00 28.64 -0.14
C CYS A 217 -22.26 28.78 -0.99
N PRO A 218 -23.06 29.90 -0.84
CA PRO A 218 -24.29 30.09 -1.56
C PRO A 218 -24.11 30.19 -3.09
N PRO A 219 -25.10 29.73 -3.89
CA PRO A 219 -25.01 29.80 -5.38
C PRO A 219 -24.76 31.18 -5.95
N ASP A 220 -25.42 32.21 -5.40
CA ASP A 220 -25.25 33.61 -5.81
C ASP A 220 -23.84 34.15 -5.53
N GLU A 221 -23.22 33.72 -4.45
CA GLU A 221 -21.84 34.06 -4.12
C GLU A 221 -20.85 33.38 -5.10
N ILE A 222 -21.06 32.09 -5.41
CA ILE A 222 -20.25 31.36 -6.42
C ILE A 222 -20.36 32.06 -7.79
N GLU A 223 -21.58 32.46 -8.20
CA GLU A 223 -21.82 33.15 -9.44
C GLU A 223 -21.17 34.54 -9.46
N ALA A 224 -21.24 35.25 -8.34
CA ALA A 224 -20.63 36.59 -8.21
C ALA A 224 -19.11 36.51 -8.31
N ILE A 225 -18.46 35.53 -7.65
CA ILE A 225 -17.01 35.29 -7.73
C ILE A 225 -16.59 34.96 -9.17
N ALA A 226 -17.25 33.99 -9.79
CA ALA A 226 -16.93 33.59 -11.16
C ALA A 226 -17.15 34.74 -12.17
N SER A 227 -18.25 35.51 -12.01
CA SER A 227 -18.54 36.68 -12.83
C SER A 227 -17.48 37.76 -12.69
N TYR A 228 -16.99 38.01 -11.47
CA TYR A 228 -15.90 38.97 -11.22
C TYR A 228 -14.61 38.55 -11.94
N LEU A 229 -14.21 37.29 -11.82
CA LEU A 229 -12.99 36.76 -12.45
C LEU A 229 -13.08 36.80 -13.99
N ILE A 230 -14.28 36.54 -14.55
CA ILE A 230 -14.52 36.60 -15.99
C ILE A 230 -14.53 38.03 -16.49
N ARG A 231 -15.36 38.93 -15.91
CA ARG A 231 -15.58 40.28 -16.40
C ARG A 231 -14.47 41.26 -16.08
N GLU A 232 -14.06 41.28 -14.81
CA GLU A 232 -13.13 42.30 -14.31
C GLU A 232 -11.68 41.88 -14.48
N LYS A 233 -11.38 40.54 -14.31
CA LYS A 233 -10.03 40.00 -14.42
C LYS A 233 -9.71 39.43 -15.81
N GLY A 234 -10.72 39.12 -16.64
CA GLY A 234 -10.53 38.54 -17.98
C GLY A 234 -9.88 37.16 -17.96
N LEU A 235 -10.22 36.32 -16.98
CA LEU A 235 -9.60 35.00 -16.77
C LEU A 235 -10.50 33.88 -17.26
N ASN A 236 -9.90 32.88 -17.90
CA ASN A 236 -10.54 31.60 -18.11
C ASN A 236 -10.84 30.95 -16.75
N THR A 237 -12.08 30.55 -16.49
CA THR A 237 -12.54 30.26 -15.14
C THR A 237 -13.14 28.86 -15.04
N PHE A 238 -12.62 28.07 -14.11
CA PHE A 238 -13.25 26.83 -13.65
C PHE A 238 -13.94 27.07 -12.31
N VAL A 239 -15.15 26.51 -12.13
CA VAL A 239 -15.79 26.37 -10.82
C VAL A 239 -15.60 24.94 -10.33
N LYS A 240 -15.04 24.79 -9.14
CA LYS A 240 -14.81 23.50 -8.51
C LYS A 240 -16.07 23.04 -7.80
N CYS A 241 -16.60 21.88 -8.20
CA CYS A 241 -17.85 21.35 -7.66
C CYS A 241 -17.60 20.31 -6.57
N ASN A 242 -18.42 20.33 -5.52
CA ASN A 242 -18.41 19.34 -4.46
C ASN A 242 -19.22 18.09 -4.88
N PRO A 243 -18.79 16.88 -4.52
CA PRO A 243 -19.53 15.64 -4.82
C PRO A 243 -20.91 15.56 -4.16
N THR A 244 -21.17 16.36 -3.13
CA THR A 244 -22.45 16.54 -2.45
C THR A 244 -23.59 16.96 -3.39
N ILE A 245 -23.27 17.57 -4.54
CA ILE A 245 -24.24 17.95 -5.59
C ILE A 245 -25.01 16.74 -6.17
N LEU A 246 -24.53 15.51 -5.94
CA LEU A 246 -25.22 14.29 -6.37
C LEU A 246 -26.42 13.94 -5.50
N GLY A 247 -26.52 14.51 -4.29
CA GLY A 247 -27.52 14.19 -3.25
C GLY A 247 -27.07 13.05 -2.34
N TYR A 248 -27.52 13.12 -1.07
CA TYR A 248 -27.13 12.19 0.00
C TYR A 248 -27.45 10.72 -0.35
N ASP A 249 -28.69 10.45 -0.76
CA ASP A 249 -29.13 9.07 -1.03
C ASP A 249 -28.28 8.41 -2.13
N PHE A 250 -27.99 9.14 -3.19
CA PHE A 250 -27.15 8.62 -4.28
C PHE A 250 -25.72 8.33 -3.80
N ALA A 251 -25.11 9.25 -3.07
CA ALA A 251 -23.74 9.08 -2.57
C ALA A 251 -23.66 7.88 -1.61
N ARG A 252 -24.64 7.76 -0.69
CA ARG A 252 -24.74 6.67 0.27
C ARG A 252 -24.90 5.32 -0.40
N GLU A 253 -25.85 5.21 -1.34
CA GLU A 253 -26.11 3.98 -2.08
C GLU A 253 -24.88 3.54 -2.90
N ARG A 254 -24.27 4.48 -3.62
CA ARG A 254 -23.08 4.21 -4.45
C ARG A 254 -21.90 3.71 -3.62
N LEU A 255 -21.58 4.37 -2.51
CA LEU A 255 -20.50 3.97 -1.62
C LEU A 255 -20.78 2.63 -0.93
N ASN A 256 -22.01 2.39 -0.47
CA ASN A 256 -22.39 1.10 0.11
C ASN A 256 -22.24 -0.06 -0.88
N LYS A 257 -22.71 0.13 -2.12
CA LYS A 257 -22.59 -0.88 -3.19
C LYS A 257 -21.14 -1.25 -3.51
N LEU A 258 -20.24 -0.31 -3.35
CA LEU A 258 -18.80 -0.52 -3.57
C LEU A 258 -18.04 -1.00 -2.33
N GLY A 259 -18.73 -1.22 -1.19
CA GLY A 259 -18.13 -1.73 0.05
C GLY A 259 -17.54 -0.66 0.96
N TYR A 260 -17.87 0.62 0.75
CA TYR A 260 -17.48 1.75 1.60
C TYR A 260 -18.56 2.14 2.61
N ASP A 261 -19.34 1.17 3.10
CA ASP A 261 -20.42 1.35 4.06
C ASP A 261 -19.97 1.86 5.43
N TYR A 262 -18.69 1.70 5.75
CA TYR A 262 -18.05 2.17 6.98
C TYR A 262 -17.71 3.67 6.98
N ILE A 263 -17.71 4.34 5.82
CA ILE A 263 -17.43 5.77 5.71
C ILE A 263 -18.63 6.52 6.29
N ALA A 264 -18.39 7.32 7.31
CA ALA A 264 -19.43 8.08 8.00
C ALA A 264 -19.56 9.48 7.41
N PHE A 265 -20.77 9.89 7.12
CA PHE A 265 -21.17 11.25 6.76
C PHE A 265 -22.68 11.39 6.93
N ASP A 266 -23.16 12.58 7.13
CA ASP A 266 -24.58 12.91 7.29
C ASP A 266 -25.10 13.83 6.16
N GLU A 267 -26.31 14.34 6.30
CA GLU A 267 -26.95 15.19 5.30
C GLU A 267 -26.52 16.67 5.37
N HIS A 268 -25.75 17.08 6.38
CA HIS A 268 -25.42 18.48 6.65
C HIS A 268 -24.82 19.17 5.42
N HIS A 269 -23.69 18.70 4.94
CA HIS A 269 -23.03 19.26 3.76
C HIS A 269 -23.87 19.16 2.48
N PHE A 270 -24.70 18.12 2.34
CA PHE A 270 -25.59 17.98 1.17
C PHE A 270 -26.70 19.02 1.13
N ASN A 271 -27.18 19.48 2.29
CA ASN A 271 -28.23 20.49 2.39
C ASN A 271 -27.68 21.91 2.25
N GLU A 272 -26.43 22.15 2.63
CA GLU A 272 -25.79 23.47 2.61
C GLU A 272 -25.02 23.77 1.32
N ASP A 273 -24.47 22.77 0.66
CA ASP A 273 -23.68 22.92 -0.57
C ASP A 273 -24.60 23.24 -1.79
N LEU A 274 -23.97 23.69 -2.87
CA LEU A 274 -24.58 23.98 -4.15
C LEU A 274 -25.44 22.79 -4.64
N GLN A 275 -26.74 23.04 -4.82
CA GLN A 275 -27.69 22.05 -5.32
C GLN A 275 -27.65 21.95 -6.85
N TYR A 276 -27.89 20.76 -7.41
CA TYR A 276 -27.86 20.53 -8.86
C TYR A 276 -28.85 21.42 -9.60
N THR A 277 -30.04 21.64 -9.02
CA THR A 277 -31.10 22.51 -9.58
C THR A 277 -30.71 23.97 -9.69
N ASP A 278 -29.88 24.48 -8.79
CA ASP A 278 -29.37 25.85 -8.79
C ASP A 278 -28.11 25.97 -9.66
N ALA A 279 -27.27 24.91 -9.66
CA ALA A 279 -26.03 24.86 -10.41
C ALA A 279 -26.25 24.97 -11.93
N VAL A 280 -27.19 24.20 -12.48
CA VAL A 280 -27.40 24.11 -13.92
C VAL A 280 -27.75 25.50 -14.55
N PRO A 281 -28.75 26.24 -14.07
CA PRO A 281 -29.05 27.58 -14.60
C PRO A 281 -27.88 28.56 -14.42
N MET A 282 -27.18 28.50 -13.28
CA MET A 282 -26.02 29.35 -13.01
C MET A 282 -24.90 29.07 -14.00
N PHE A 283 -24.57 27.81 -14.26
CA PHE A 283 -23.51 27.48 -15.22
C PHE A 283 -23.85 27.85 -16.66
N HIS A 284 -25.12 27.81 -17.07
CA HIS A 284 -25.55 28.35 -18.36
C HIS A 284 -25.29 29.86 -18.48
N ARG A 285 -25.60 30.64 -17.42
CA ARG A 285 -25.31 32.07 -17.41
C ARG A 285 -23.82 32.39 -17.46
N LEU A 286 -23.02 31.61 -16.68
CA LEU A 286 -21.56 31.78 -16.66
C LEU A 286 -20.90 31.38 -17.98
N MET A 287 -21.37 30.33 -18.64
CA MET A 287 -20.93 29.98 -20.02
C MET A 287 -21.19 31.11 -21.02
N GLN A 288 -22.39 31.68 -20.99
CA GLN A 288 -22.73 32.79 -21.85
C GLN A 288 -21.86 34.03 -21.56
N LEU A 289 -21.70 34.33 -20.25
CA LEU A 289 -20.86 35.44 -19.80
C LEU A 289 -19.41 35.32 -20.27
N ALA A 290 -18.81 34.09 -20.13
CA ALA A 290 -17.46 33.85 -20.59
C ALA A 290 -17.30 34.02 -22.09
N GLY A 291 -18.26 33.48 -22.87
CA GLY A 291 -18.29 33.70 -24.33
C GLY A 291 -18.36 35.17 -24.72
N ASP A 292 -19.19 35.97 -24.04
CA ASP A 292 -19.32 37.40 -24.27
C ASP A 292 -18.04 38.20 -23.95
N ASN A 293 -17.20 37.67 -23.05
CA ASN A 293 -15.90 38.26 -22.65
C ASN A 293 -14.69 37.62 -23.33
N GLY A 294 -14.89 36.68 -24.26
CA GLY A 294 -13.80 36.06 -25.03
C GLY A 294 -12.89 35.14 -24.21
N VAL A 295 -13.40 34.58 -23.11
CA VAL A 295 -12.70 33.59 -22.25
C VAL A 295 -13.49 32.31 -22.18
N GLU A 296 -12.86 31.22 -21.69
CA GLU A 296 -13.53 29.93 -21.48
C GLU A 296 -14.07 29.80 -20.06
N PHE A 297 -15.22 29.13 -19.93
CA PHE A 297 -15.78 28.68 -18.65
C PHE A 297 -15.91 27.18 -18.65
N GLY A 298 -15.62 26.55 -17.49
CA GLY A 298 -15.77 25.12 -17.30
C GLY A 298 -15.97 24.72 -15.84
N LEU A 299 -16.11 23.41 -15.59
CA LEU A 299 -16.20 22.87 -14.26
C LEU A 299 -14.96 22.03 -13.92
N LYS A 300 -14.52 22.13 -12.69
CA LYS A 300 -13.53 21.25 -12.07
C LYS A 300 -14.25 20.19 -11.25
N LEU A 301 -14.15 18.93 -11.66
CA LEU A 301 -14.76 17.78 -11.00
C LEU A 301 -13.67 16.88 -10.39
N SER A 302 -13.60 16.70 -9.09
CA SER A 302 -14.38 17.33 -8.06
C SER A 302 -13.47 17.92 -6.97
N ASN A 303 -14.09 18.57 -6.00
CA ASN A 303 -13.49 18.73 -4.68
C ASN A 303 -13.41 17.37 -3.99
N THR A 304 -12.71 17.29 -2.83
CA THR A 304 -12.73 16.14 -1.93
C THR A 304 -14.11 16.00 -1.26
N PHE A 305 -14.40 14.82 -0.74
CA PHE A 305 -15.69 14.52 -0.15
C PHE A 305 -15.62 14.57 1.38
N PRO A 306 -16.43 15.40 2.06
CA PRO A 306 -16.40 15.53 3.51
C PRO A 306 -16.92 14.26 4.18
N VAL A 307 -16.20 13.79 5.22
CA VAL A 307 -16.55 12.60 6.00
C VAL A 307 -16.13 12.78 7.45
N ASP A 308 -16.87 12.18 8.37
CA ASP A 308 -16.56 12.22 9.80
C ASP A 308 -15.38 11.31 10.16
N VAL A 309 -14.56 11.74 11.10
CA VAL A 309 -13.57 10.89 11.75
C VAL A 309 -14.25 10.01 12.80
N LYS A 310 -14.15 8.68 12.67
CA LYS A 310 -14.79 7.73 13.59
C LYS A 310 -13.82 6.76 14.26
N ALA A 311 -12.65 6.55 13.67
CA ALA A 311 -11.64 5.60 14.17
C ALA A 311 -10.29 6.29 14.48
N ASN A 312 -10.30 7.58 14.77
CA ASN A 312 -9.10 8.40 14.99
C ASN A 312 -8.14 8.36 13.79
N GLU A 313 -8.67 8.36 12.58
CA GLU A 313 -7.88 8.33 11.35
C GLU A 313 -6.95 9.54 11.26
N LEU A 314 -7.46 10.73 11.55
CA LEU A 314 -6.73 11.99 11.68
C LEU A 314 -7.15 12.72 12.96
N PRO A 315 -6.35 13.60 13.52
CA PRO A 315 -6.68 14.34 14.76
C PRO A 315 -7.62 15.54 14.50
N SER A 316 -8.76 15.28 13.88
CA SER A 316 -9.79 16.23 13.50
C SER A 316 -11.16 15.60 13.73
N GLU A 317 -12.23 16.37 13.76
CA GLU A 317 -13.62 15.85 13.79
C GLU A 317 -14.10 15.44 12.40
N GLU A 318 -13.64 16.17 11.38
CA GLU A 318 -13.93 15.95 9.96
C GLU A 318 -12.65 15.79 9.15
N MET A 319 -12.71 15.02 8.10
CA MET A 319 -11.65 14.86 7.10
C MET A 319 -12.24 14.78 5.70
N TYR A 320 -11.39 14.93 4.69
CA TYR A 320 -11.82 14.99 3.29
C TYR A 320 -11.31 13.77 2.52
N MET A 321 -12.25 12.94 2.03
CA MET A 321 -11.95 11.73 1.26
C MET A 321 -11.58 12.09 -0.18
N SER A 322 -10.58 11.37 -0.70
CA SER A 322 -10.08 11.45 -2.08
C SER A 322 -9.70 10.06 -2.62
N GLY A 323 -8.96 9.98 -3.70
CA GLY A 323 -8.47 8.72 -4.26
C GLY A 323 -9.54 7.90 -4.97
N ARG A 324 -9.31 6.58 -5.07
CA ARG A 324 -10.16 5.69 -5.87
C ARG A 324 -11.61 5.61 -5.42
N ALA A 325 -11.87 5.79 -4.12
CA ALA A 325 -13.24 5.79 -3.59
C ALA A 325 -14.07 6.99 -4.06
N LEU A 326 -13.41 8.10 -4.41
CA LEU A 326 -14.05 9.30 -4.93
C LEU A 326 -14.41 9.21 -6.42
N TYR A 327 -13.68 8.40 -7.20
CA TYR A 327 -13.88 8.30 -8.65
C TYR A 327 -15.33 7.95 -9.06
N PRO A 328 -16.01 6.96 -8.44
CA PRO A 328 -17.39 6.63 -8.81
C PRO A 328 -18.40 7.75 -8.59
N LEU A 329 -18.15 8.67 -7.66
CA LEU A 329 -18.96 9.87 -7.46
C LEU A 329 -18.61 10.93 -8.50
N THR A 330 -17.32 11.19 -8.70
CA THR A 330 -16.87 12.24 -9.64
C THR A 330 -17.23 11.94 -11.09
N ILE A 331 -17.11 10.67 -11.52
CA ILE A 331 -17.47 10.30 -12.90
C ILE A 331 -18.98 10.38 -13.15
N GLU A 332 -19.81 10.12 -12.12
CA GLU A 332 -21.25 10.35 -12.21
C GLU A 332 -21.60 11.83 -12.34
N MET A 333 -20.91 12.71 -11.58
CA MET A 333 -21.06 14.17 -11.78
C MET A 333 -20.76 14.54 -13.23
N ALA A 334 -19.64 14.02 -13.78
CA ALA A 334 -19.28 14.25 -15.17
C ALA A 334 -20.34 13.72 -16.14
N ALA A 335 -20.95 12.56 -15.86
CA ALA A 335 -22.01 12.00 -16.69
C ALA A 335 -23.28 12.86 -16.67
N ARG A 336 -23.69 13.36 -15.50
CA ARG A 336 -24.86 14.27 -15.37
C ARG A 336 -24.63 15.58 -16.10
N PHE A 337 -23.52 16.27 -15.83
CA PHE A 337 -23.22 17.55 -16.48
C PHE A 337 -22.97 17.42 -17.99
N SER A 338 -22.29 16.38 -18.45
CA SER A 338 -22.06 16.18 -19.89
C SER A 338 -23.37 15.94 -20.66
N ARG A 339 -24.35 15.30 -20.03
CA ARG A 339 -25.69 15.11 -20.60
C ARG A 339 -26.49 16.42 -20.62
N GLU A 340 -26.52 17.12 -19.48
CA GLU A 340 -27.26 18.37 -19.31
C GLU A 340 -26.80 19.45 -20.29
N PHE A 341 -25.50 19.60 -20.45
CA PHE A 341 -24.90 20.59 -21.32
C PHE A 341 -24.60 20.07 -22.73
N GLU A 342 -25.11 18.89 -23.11
CA GLU A 342 -24.91 18.29 -24.43
C GLU A 342 -23.42 18.19 -24.83
N GLY A 343 -22.54 17.99 -23.86
CA GLY A 343 -21.08 17.94 -24.03
C GLY A 343 -20.40 19.27 -24.31
N ARG A 344 -21.12 20.40 -24.34
CA ARG A 344 -20.56 21.74 -24.69
C ARG A 344 -19.74 22.35 -23.55
N LEU A 345 -20.08 22.03 -22.29
CA LEU A 345 -19.38 22.54 -21.12
C LEU A 345 -18.04 21.80 -20.95
N ARG A 346 -16.95 22.54 -20.84
CA ARG A 346 -15.63 21.97 -20.57
C ARG A 346 -15.58 21.38 -19.16
N LEU A 347 -15.10 20.13 -19.04
CA LEU A 347 -14.90 19.47 -17.79
C LEU A 347 -13.40 19.21 -17.55
N SER A 348 -12.88 19.67 -16.44
CA SER A 348 -11.61 19.30 -15.85
C SER A 348 -11.85 18.24 -14.76
N PHE A 349 -10.95 17.29 -14.57
CA PHE A 349 -11.18 16.16 -13.68
C PHE A 349 -10.09 16.06 -12.61
N SER A 350 -10.47 15.69 -11.37
CA SER A 350 -9.53 15.47 -10.26
C SER A 350 -9.86 14.25 -9.39
N GLY A 351 -11.11 13.97 -9.14
CA GLY A 351 -11.57 12.97 -8.17
C GLY A 351 -11.20 11.53 -8.53
N GLY A 352 -10.08 11.03 -8.01
CA GLY A 352 -9.65 9.65 -8.18
C GLY A 352 -9.02 9.30 -9.53
N ALA A 353 -8.47 10.28 -10.25
CA ALA A 353 -7.71 10.03 -11.47
C ALA A 353 -6.38 9.30 -11.20
N ASP A 354 -6.07 8.31 -12.03
CA ASP A 354 -4.85 7.51 -11.97
C ASP A 354 -4.47 6.94 -13.35
N CYS A 355 -3.49 6.04 -13.40
CA CYS A 355 -3.02 5.46 -14.67
C CYS A 355 -4.04 4.51 -15.35
N PHE A 356 -5.06 4.05 -14.64
CA PHE A 356 -6.07 3.14 -15.20
C PHE A 356 -7.22 3.88 -15.89
N ASN A 357 -7.50 5.12 -15.48
CA ASN A 357 -8.66 5.88 -15.98
C ASN A 357 -8.30 7.15 -16.76
N ILE A 358 -7.04 7.63 -16.71
CA ILE A 358 -6.65 8.92 -17.30
C ILE A 358 -6.82 8.96 -18.83
N VAL A 359 -6.51 7.89 -19.56
CA VAL A 359 -6.68 7.83 -21.02
C VAL A 359 -8.17 7.75 -21.41
N PRO A 360 -8.99 6.87 -20.82
CA PRO A 360 -10.44 6.88 -21.01
C PRO A 360 -11.12 8.23 -20.76
N LEU A 361 -10.71 8.95 -19.69
CA LEU A 361 -11.20 10.29 -19.40
C LEU A 361 -10.86 11.27 -20.54
N TYR A 362 -9.60 11.29 -20.97
CA TYR A 362 -9.16 12.13 -22.09
C TYR A 362 -9.90 11.82 -23.39
N GLU A 363 -10.05 10.53 -23.72
CA GLU A 363 -10.78 10.10 -24.93
C GLU A 363 -12.27 10.43 -24.89
N ALA A 364 -12.84 10.59 -23.68
CA ALA A 364 -14.20 11.08 -23.50
C ALA A 364 -14.30 12.62 -23.63
N GLY A 365 -13.18 13.33 -23.81
CA GLY A 365 -13.13 14.79 -23.92
C GLY A 365 -13.02 15.50 -22.56
N ILE A 366 -12.74 14.76 -21.48
CA ILE A 366 -12.56 15.33 -20.14
C ILE A 366 -11.08 15.64 -19.92
N TRP A 367 -10.72 16.90 -19.94
CA TRP A 367 -9.38 17.43 -19.64
C TRP A 367 -9.38 18.95 -19.48
N PRO A 368 -8.42 19.55 -18.71
CA PRO A 368 -7.24 18.93 -18.09
C PRO A 368 -7.60 18.00 -16.92
N ILE A 369 -6.69 17.03 -16.66
CA ILE A 369 -6.86 16.04 -15.61
C ILE A 369 -5.78 16.25 -14.55
N THR A 370 -6.15 16.31 -13.29
CA THR A 370 -5.18 16.48 -12.21
C THR A 370 -5.25 15.34 -11.21
N VAL A 371 -4.10 14.98 -10.61
CA VAL A 371 -3.97 13.91 -9.64
C VAL A 371 -3.42 14.45 -8.31
N ALA A 372 -3.91 13.91 -7.21
CA ALA A 372 -3.41 14.21 -5.87
C ALA A 372 -3.00 12.91 -5.14
N THR A 373 -3.96 12.06 -4.76
CA THR A 373 -3.69 10.84 -4.00
C THR A 373 -2.70 9.91 -4.69
N THR A 374 -2.74 9.80 -6.01
CA THR A 374 -1.81 8.98 -6.81
C THR A 374 -0.34 9.35 -6.55
N ILE A 375 -0.03 10.62 -6.39
CA ILE A 375 1.33 11.12 -6.15
C ILE A 375 1.68 11.31 -4.67
N LEU A 376 0.73 11.12 -3.75
CA LEU A 376 0.97 11.02 -2.31
C LEU A 376 1.39 9.60 -1.89
N LYS A 377 1.18 8.59 -2.74
CA LYS A 377 1.57 7.20 -2.49
C LYS A 377 3.03 6.94 -2.94
N PRO A 378 3.68 5.86 -2.47
CA PRO A 378 5.04 5.50 -2.91
C PRO A 378 5.17 5.46 -4.43
N GLY A 379 6.23 6.04 -4.94
CA GLY A 379 6.40 6.41 -6.35
C GLY A 379 6.29 7.91 -6.57
N GLY A 380 5.41 8.59 -5.84
CA GLY A 380 5.31 10.05 -5.79
C GLY A 380 5.26 10.71 -7.17
N TYR A 381 5.99 11.79 -7.32
CA TYR A 381 6.09 12.55 -8.58
C TYR A 381 6.53 11.71 -9.78
N SER A 382 7.36 10.69 -9.57
CA SER A 382 7.83 9.82 -10.67
C SER A 382 6.71 9.08 -11.40
N ARG A 383 5.50 9.01 -10.82
CA ARG A 383 4.31 8.45 -11.48
C ARG A 383 3.85 9.27 -12.67
N PHE A 384 4.15 10.57 -12.71
CA PHE A 384 3.87 11.37 -13.90
C PHE A 384 4.56 10.85 -15.16
N LYS A 385 5.72 10.21 -15.03
CA LYS A 385 6.38 9.56 -16.16
C LYS A 385 5.53 8.41 -16.71
N GLN A 386 4.95 7.58 -15.86
CA GLN A 386 4.01 6.52 -16.29
C GLN A 386 2.80 7.11 -17.00
N LEU A 387 2.21 8.19 -16.45
CA LEU A 387 1.09 8.87 -17.07
C LEU A 387 1.49 9.43 -18.45
N GLY A 388 2.66 10.05 -18.58
CA GLY A 388 3.19 10.55 -19.85
C GLY A 388 3.36 9.45 -20.89
N GLU A 389 3.97 8.35 -20.50
CA GLU A 389 4.17 7.19 -21.38
C GLU A 389 2.86 6.58 -21.88
N LEU A 390 1.76 6.63 -21.11
CA LEU A 390 0.44 6.21 -21.57
C LEU A 390 -0.10 7.10 -22.71
N PHE A 391 0.33 8.35 -22.77
CA PHE A 391 -0.07 9.29 -23.82
C PHE A 391 0.85 9.29 -25.04
N ASP A 392 1.97 8.59 -25.06
CA ASP A 392 2.92 8.56 -26.19
C ASP A 392 2.28 8.00 -27.48
N GLY A 393 1.30 7.09 -27.36
CA GLY A 393 0.54 6.55 -28.49
C GLY A 393 -0.85 7.16 -28.71
N VAL A 394 -1.27 8.12 -27.89
CA VAL A 394 -2.61 8.69 -27.92
C VAL A 394 -2.66 9.92 -28.84
N SER A 395 -3.58 9.91 -29.80
CA SER A 395 -3.77 11.03 -30.73
C SER A 395 -4.23 12.28 -29.99
N LYS A 396 -3.45 13.35 -30.11
CA LYS A 396 -3.80 14.67 -29.56
C LYS A 396 -4.72 15.38 -30.53
N ARG A 397 -5.96 15.60 -30.15
CA ARG A 397 -7.01 16.19 -30.97
C ARG A 397 -7.45 17.53 -30.39
N PRO A 398 -7.85 18.49 -31.25
CA PRO A 398 -8.53 19.69 -30.75
C PRO A 398 -9.73 19.34 -29.86
N TYR A 399 -10.01 20.21 -28.91
CA TYR A 399 -11.19 20.05 -28.07
C TYR A 399 -12.46 20.24 -28.90
N THR A 400 -13.33 19.25 -28.89
CA THR A 400 -14.60 19.25 -29.61
C THR A 400 -15.81 19.05 -28.69
N GLY A 401 -15.58 19.18 -27.41
CA GLY A 401 -16.57 18.91 -26.35
C GLY A 401 -16.41 17.54 -25.70
N VAL A 402 -17.24 17.28 -24.72
CA VAL A 402 -17.29 16.04 -23.94
C VAL A 402 -18.26 15.05 -24.59
N ASN A 403 -17.83 13.81 -24.75
CA ASN A 403 -18.68 12.73 -25.28
C ASN A 403 -19.54 12.13 -24.15
N ALA A 404 -20.76 12.60 -23.99
CA ALA A 404 -21.67 12.20 -22.92
C ALA A 404 -21.95 10.69 -22.89
N ALA A 405 -21.99 10.02 -24.04
CA ALA A 405 -22.21 8.57 -24.09
C ALA A 405 -21.02 7.77 -23.55
N LYS A 406 -19.78 8.20 -23.89
CA LYS A 406 -18.56 7.60 -23.30
C LYS A 406 -18.49 7.82 -21.79
N VAL A 407 -18.82 9.03 -21.32
CA VAL A 407 -18.81 9.36 -19.88
C VAL A 407 -19.85 8.53 -19.12
N ALA A 408 -21.06 8.39 -19.66
CA ALA A 408 -22.09 7.56 -19.07
C ALA A 408 -21.65 6.08 -18.95
N LYS A 409 -20.92 5.58 -19.98
CA LYS A 409 -20.34 4.23 -19.90
C LYS A 409 -19.28 4.13 -18.79
N LEU A 410 -18.37 5.10 -18.68
CA LEU A 410 -17.35 5.11 -17.61
C LEU A 410 -17.99 5.13 -16.21
N SER A 411 -19.10 5.89 -16.02
CA SER A 411 -19.84 5.89 -14.75
C SER A 411 -20.48 4.53 -14.45
N ALA A 412 -21.06 3.87 -15.44
CA ALA A 412 -21.65 2.55 -15.28
C ALA A 412 -20.56 1.49 -14.99
N ASP A 413 -19.45 1.52 -15.72
CA ASP A 413 -18.33 0.59 -15.54
C ASP A 413 -17.74 0.72 -14.11
N ALA A 414 -17.65 1.93 -13.55
CA ALA A 414 -17.13 2.19 -12.22
C ALA A 414 -17.91 1.51 -11.08
N GLU A 415 -19.17 1.10 -11.30
CA GLU A 415 -19.97 0.36 -10.32
C GLU A 415 -19.54 -1.11 -10.18
N THR A 416 -18.95 -1.67 -11.22
CA THR A 416 -18.62 -3.10 -11.27
C THR A 416 -17.13 -3.38 -11.25
N ASP A 417 -16.32 -2.42 -11.62
CA ASP A 417 -14.87 -2.54 -11.68
C ASP A 417 -14.26 -2.78 -10.28
N ALA A 418 -13.50 -3.85 -10.16
CA ALA A 418 -12.82 -4.25 -8.93
C ALA A 418 -11.84 -3.19 -8.41
N HIS A 419 -11.27 -2.36 -9.30
CA HIS A 419 -10.35 -1.28 -8.92
C HIS A 419 -10.99 -0.26 -7.96
N TYR A 420 -12.29 -0.01 -8.10
CA TYR A 420 -13.03 0.95 -7.26
C TYR A 420 -13.75 0.30 -6.08
N LYS A 421 -13.79 -1.04 -6.00
CA LYS A 421 -14.41 -1.75 -4.88
C LYS A 421 -13.47 -1.87 -3.68
N LYS A 422 -14.05 -1.79 -2.50
CA LYS A 422 -13.34 -2.11 -1.25
C LYS A 422 -13.29 -3.62 -1.07
N PRO A 423 -12.14 -4.22 -0.73
CA PRO A 423 -12.05 -5.61 -0.31
C PRO A 423 -12.95 -5.88 0.90
N VAL A 424 -13.52 -7.08 0.97
CA VAL A 424 -14.41 -7.48 2.09
C VAL A 424 -13.64 -7.52 3.42
N LYS A 425 -12.38 -7.97 3.36
CA LYS A 425 -11.51 -8.02 4.53
C LYS A 425 -10.87 -6.67 4.82
N PRO A 426 -10.64 -6.32 6.10
CA PRO A 426 -9.82 -5.19 6.45
C PRO A 426 -8.43 -5.33 5.84
N LEU A 427 -7.84 -4.21 5.44
CA LEU A 427 -6.45 -4.23 5.00
C LEU A 427 -5.55 -4.80 6.12
N PRO A 428 -4.61 -5.70 5.79
CA PRO A 428 -3.72 -6.25 6.78
C PRO A 428 -2.79 -5.17 7.35
N ASP A 429 -2.35 -5.34 8.60
CA ASP A 429 -1.31 -4.49 9.17
C ASP A 429 -0.01 -4.66 8.37
N ARG A 430 0.46 -3.55 7.78
CA ARG A 430 1.62 -3.48 6.90
C ARG A 430 2.93 -3.16 7.62
N LYS A 431 2.84 -2.75 8.90
CA LYS A 431 3.99 -2.40 9.72
C LYS A 431 4.70 -3.65 10.24
N ASN A 432 5.99 -3.56 10.46
CA ASN A 432 6.79 -4.66 11.03
C ASN A 432 6.86 -4.63 12.57
N GLY A 433 6.27 -3.60 13.20
CA GLY A 433 6.28 -3.45 14.66
C GLY A 433 7.60 -2.96 15.27
N LEU A 434 8.66 -2.79 14.48
CA LEU A 434 9.97 -2.35 14.95
C LEU A 434 10.08 -0.82 14.95
N PRO A 435 10.83 -0.22 15.89
CA PRO A 435 11.13 1.21 15.85
C PRO A 435 11.96 1.55 14.62
N LEU A 436 11.80 2.78 14.10
CA LEU A 436 12.56 3.24 12.94
C LEU A 436 13.98 3.64 13.36
N PRO A 437 15.03 2.97 12.86
CA PRO A 437 16.40 3.35 13.18
C PRO A 437 16.83 4.61 12.42
N ILE A 438 17.77 5.38 12.99
CA ILE A 438 18.37 6.56 12.35
C ILE A 438 19.07 6.14 11.04
N ALA A 439 19.90 5.10 11.09
CA ALA A 439 20.60 4.55 9.93
C ALA A 439 20.06 3.16 9.55
N ASP A 440 20.37 2.70 8.35
CA ASP A 440 20.14 1.33 7.87
C ASP A 440 18.70 0.79 8.03
N CYS A 441 17.70 1.60 7.72
CA CYS A 441 16.28 1.24 7.81
C CYS A 441 15.78 0.33 6.65
N PHE A 442 16.61 -0.57 6.15
CA PHE A 442 16.31 -1.41 4.99
C PHE A 442 16.07 -2.86 5.41
N THR A 443 14.82 -3.15 5.69
CA THR A 443 14.36 -4.52 5.96
C THR A 443 13.24 -4.87 4.99
N ALA A 444 13.31 -6.04 4.36
CA ALA A 444 12.21 -6.55 3.57
C ALA A 444 11.06 -6.96 4.49
N PRO A 445 9.93 -6.24 4.55
CA PRO A 445 8.88 -6.56 5.52
C PRO A 445 8.26 -7.94 5.32
N CYS A 446 8.26 -8.45 4.08
CA CYS A 446 7.79 -9.81 3.77
C CYS A 446 8.61 -10.89 4.48
N MET A 447 9.91 -10.69 4.69
CA MET A 447 10.75 -11.60 5.48
C MET A 447 10.34 -11.58 6.95
N GLY A 448 10.11 -10.39 7.52
CA GLY A 448 9.65 -10.24 8.91
C GLY A 448 8.24 -10.80 9.15
N GLY A 449 7.36 -10.73 8.13
CA GLY A 449 6.02 -11.30 8.19
C GLY A 449 5.96 -12.82 8.04
N CYS A 450 7.05 -13.46 7.61
CA CYS A 450 7.14 -14.90 7.46
C CYS A 450 7.58 -15.56 8.77
N PRO A 451 6.82 -16.52 9.34
CA PRO A 451 7.19 -17.22 10.59
C PRO A 451 8.57 -17.91 10.57
N ILE A 452 9.06 -18.24 9.37
CA ILE A 452 10.40 -18.86 9.18
C ILE A 452 11.44 -17.85 8.66
N HIS A 453 11.10 -16.58 8.57
CA HIS A 453 11.97 -15.51 8.04
C HIS A 453 12.62 -15.88 6.69
N GLN A 454 11.78 -16.33 5.74
CA GLN A 454 12.22 -16.75 4.40
C GLN A 454 12.86 -15.58 3.63
N ASP A 455 13.94 -15.85 2.90
CA ASP A 455 14.69 -14.87 2.09
C ASP A 455 13.93 -14.55 0.78
N VAL A 456 12.79 -13.84 0.94
CA VAL A 456 11.79 -13.70 -0.12
C VAL A 456 12.31 -12.90 -1.31
N SER A 457 12.92 -11.74 -1.06
CA SER A 457 13.40 -10.88 -2.15
C SER A 457 14.50 -11.53 -2.97
N GLU A 458 15.33 -12.33 -2.32
CA GLU A 458 16.47 -13.00 -2.93
C GLU A 458 16.04 -14.16 -3.84
N TYR A 459 15.16 -15.06 -3.36
CA TYR A 459 14.70 -16.14 -4.25
C TYR A 459 13.82 -15.64 -5.39
N ILE A 460 13.04 -14.56 -5.20
CA ILE A 460 12.27 -13.94 -6.30
C ILE A 460 13.19 -13.36 -7.36
N GLU A 461 14.30 -12.74 -6.96
CA GLU A 461 15.31 -12.24 -7.91
C GLU A 461 15.95 -13.37 -8.71
N LEU A 462 16.25 -14.50 -8.04
CA LEU A 462 16.76 -15.69 -8.73
C LEU A 462 15.73 -16.27 -9.71
N VAL A 463 14.43 -16.28 -9.35
CA VAL A 463 13.34 -16.67 -10.26
C VAL A 463 13.28 -15.73 -11.47
N GLU A 464 13.40 -14.42 -11.27
CA GLU A 464 13.43 -13.45 -12.37
C GLU A 464 14.60 -13.70 -13.34
N LYS A 465 15.75 -14.09 -12.79
CA LYS A 465 16.95 -14.45 -13.56
C LYS A 465 16.91 -15.88 -14.13
N GLN A 466 15.81 -16.60 -13.93
CA GLN A 466 15.62 -17.99 -14.34
C GLN A 466 16.62 -18.98 -13.71
N MET A 467 17.20 -18.62 -12.56
CA MET A 467 18.10 -19.44 -11.75
C MET A 467 17.26 -20.25 -10.74
N TYR A 468 16.42 -21.15 -11.26
CA TYR A 468 15.43 -21.88 -10.44
C TYR A 468 16.07 -22.87 -9.46
N PRO A 469 17.13 -23.62 -9.81
CA PRO A 469 17.80 -24.49 -8.83
C PRO A 469 18.35 -23.68 -7.65
N GLU A 470 19.02 -22.58 -7.90
CA GLU A 470 19.60 -21.71 -6.87
C GLU A 470 18.50 -21.05 -6.02
N ALA A 471 17.36 -20.68 -6.65
CA ALA A 471 16.19 -20.18 -5.93
C ALA A 471 15.61 -21.25 -4.99
N LEU A 472 15.49 -22.48 -5.45
CA LEU A 472 14.99 -23.60 -4.63
C LEU A 472 15.98 -23.97 -3.51
N GLU A 473 17.28 -24.03 -3.78
CA GLU A 473 18.30 -24.25 -2.76
C GLU A 473 18.23 -23.20 -1.66
N LEU A 474 18.07 -21.92 -2.01
CA LEU A 474 17.87 -20.84 -1.05
C LEU A 474 16.58 -21.00 -0.23
N ILE A 475 15.49 -21.41 -0.87
CA ILE A 475 14.22 -21.68 -0.18
C ILE A 475 14.42 -22.83 0.84
N LEU A 476 15.07 -23.90 0.44
CA LEU A 476 15.30 -25.09 1.26
C LEU A 476 16.18 -24.85 2.49
N GLU A 477 16.93 -23.75 2.55
CA GLU A 477 17.66 -23.38 3.76
C GLU A 477 16.72 -23.16 4.97
N LYS A 478 15.48 -22.72 4.74
CA LYS A 478 14.51 -22.38 5.80
C LYS A 478 13.15 -23.06 5.63
N ASN A 479 12.86 -23.60 4.46
CA ASN A 479 11.55 -24.15 4.11
C ASN A 479 11.70 -25.47 3.33
N PRO A 480 11.64 -26.61 4.00
CA PRO A 480 11.80 -27.91 3.35
C PRO A 480 10.51 -28.43 2.68
N LEU A 481 9.42 -27.65 2.74
CA LEU A 481 8.13 -28.00 2.14
C LEU A 481 7.74 -26.97 1.06
N PRO A 482 8.58 -26.78 0.02
CA PRO A 482 8.35 -25.72 -0.96
C PRO A 482 7.12 -25.94 -1.83
N PHE A 483 6.72 -27.18 -2.13
CA PHE A 483 5.52 -27.49 -2.90
C PHE A 483 4.24 -27.27 -2.08
N ILE A 484 4.18 -27.79 -0.85
CA ILE A 484 3.05 -27.58 0.05
C ILE A 484 2.86 -26.08 0.32
N THR A 485 3.92 -25.40 0.74
CA THR A 485 3.83 -23.96 1.05
C THR A 485 3.74 -23.08 -0.20
N GLY A 486 4.15 -23.54 -1.35
CA GLY A 486 3.93 -22.89 -2.65
C GLY A 486 2.46 -22.92 -3.07
N THR A 487 1.70 -23.90 -2.55
CA THR A 487 0.30 -24.11 -2.93
C THR A 487 -0.68 -23.57 -1.88
N ILE A 488 -0.50 -23.94 -0.59
CA ILE A 488 -1.50 -23.67 0.46
C ILE A 488 -0.98 -22.82 1.65
N CYS A 489 0.14 -22.12 1.50
CA CYS A 489 0.61 -21.22 2.55
C CYS A 489 -0.37 -20.08 2.80
N ALA A 490 -0.57 -19.72 4.07
CA ALA A 490 -1.35 -18.55 4.50
C ALA A 490 -0.74 -17.18 4.11
N HIS A 491 0.33 -17.16 3.32
CA HIS A 491 0.99 -16.05 2.64
C HIS A 491 1.14 -14.72 3.43
N ARG A 492 1.33 -14.76 4.75
CA ARG A 492 1.51 -13.55 5.60
C ARG A 492 2.63 -12.61 5.11
N CYS A 493 3.60 -13.11 4.35
CA CYS A 493 4.59 -12.30 3.67
C CYS A 493 3.98 -11.37 2.60
N MET A 494 2.89 -11.79 1.95
CA MET A 494 2.16 -10.96 0.99
C MET A 494 1.45 -9.81 1.71
N ASP A 495 0.90 -10.04 2.91
CA ASP A 495 0.27 -9.00 3.74
C ASP A 495 1.24 -7.87 4.09
N LYS A 496 2.51 -8.21 4.32
CA LYS A 496 3.58 -7.25 4.64
C LYS A 496 4.31 -6.69 3.40
N CYS A 497 3.91 -7.08 2.18
CA CYS A 497 4.53 -6.56 0.97
C CYS A 497 4.33 -5.05 0.86
N THR A 498 5.40 -4.29 0.60
CA THR A 498 5.32 -2.82 0.49
C THR A 498 4.46 -2.35 -0.69
N ARG A 499 4.22 -3.20 -1.69
CA ARG A 499 3.26 -2.87 -2.75
C ARG A 499 1.83 -2.73 -2.25
N ASN A 500 1.44 -3.42 -1.17
CA ASN A 500 0.13 -3.25 -0.55
C ASN A 500 -0.17 -1.82 -0.07
N PHE A 501 0.82 -0.95 0.01
CA PHE A 501 0.58 0.45 0.31
C PHE A 501 -0.13 1.20 -0.82
N TYR A 502 -0.13 0.66 -2.06
CA TYR A 502 -0.67 1.37 -3.22
C TYR A 502 -1.21 0.50 -4.36
N GLU A 503 -0.95 -0.81 -4.33
CA GLU A 503 -1.47 -1.79 -5.30
C GLU A 503 -1.41 -3.21 -4.70
N ASP A 504 -1.77 -4.23 -5.45
CA ASP A 504 -1.68 -5.63 -5.02
C ASP A 504 -0.25 -6.05 -4.67
N SER A 505 -0.11 -6.85 -3.62
CA SER A 505 1.16 -7.49 -3.28
C SER A 505 1.73 -8.32 -4.43
N VAL A 506 3.04 -8.53 -4.43
CA VAL A 506 3.67 -9.55 -5.27
C VAL A 506 3.11 -10.92 -4.91
N TYR A 507 2.78 -11.75 -5.91
CA TYR A 507 2.25 -13.10 -5.69
C TYR A 507 3.36 -14.08 -5.27
N ILE A 508 3.91 -13.81 -4.06
CA ILE A 508 5.10 -14.47 -3.49
C ILE A 508 4.93 -15.98 -3.40
N ARG A 509 3.72 -16.45 -3.01
CA ARG A 509 3.39 -17.87 -2.89
C ARG A 509 3.59 -18.60 -4.22
N ASN A 510 3.07 -18.05 -5.30
CA ASN A 510 3.19 -18.63 -6.63
C ASN A 510 4.63 -18.66 -7.14
N LEU A 511 5.40 -17.59 -6.93
CA LEU A 511 6.81 -17.53 -7.33
C LEU A 511 7.67 -18.58 -6.61
N LYS A 512 7.33 -18.90 -5.35
CA LYS A 512 7.96 -19.99 -4.62
C LYS A 512 7.64 -21.34 -5.25
N LEU A 513 6.39 -21.58 -5.65
CA LEU A 513 5.99 -22.79 -6.35
C LEU A 513 6.72 -22.95 -7.69
N ILE A 514 6.83 -21.87 -8.46
CA ILE A 514 7.58 -21.87 -9.74
C ILE A 514 9.04 -22.25 -9.51
N ALA A 515 9.69 -21.71 -8.48
CA ALA A 515 11.06 -22.09 -8.11
C ALA A 515 11.16 -23.57 -7.79
N ALA A 516 10.19 -24.11 -7.01
CA ALA A 516 10.12 -25.52 -6.66
C ALA A 516 9.94 -26.40 -7.89
N GLU A 517 8.93 -26.13 -8.72
CA GLU A 517 8.62 -26.96 -9.89
C GLU A 517 9.76 -27.00 -10.91
N LYS A 518 10.36 -25.86 -11.19
CA LYS A 518 11.41 -25.76 -12.22
C LYS A 518 12.82 -26.10 -11.71
N GLY A 519 13.08 -25.95 -10.40
CA GLY A 519 14.38 -26.26 -9.80
C GLY A 519 14.51 -27.69 -9.29
N TYR A 520 13.39 -28.43 -9.12
CA TYR A 520 13.33 -29.67 -8.37
C TYR A 520 14.32 -30.74 -8.83
N ASP A 521 14.30 -31.12 -10.09
CA ASP A 521 15.12 -32.22 -10.61
C ASP A 521 16.61 -31.92 -10.48
N ALA A 522 17.00 -30.70 -10.76
CA ALA A 522 18.40 -30.28 -10.64
C ALA A 522 18.86 -30.27 -9.18
N VAL A 523 18.01 -29.79 -8.27
CA VAL A 523 18.31 -29.78 -6.84
C VAL A 523 18.37 -31.20 -6.28
N MET A 524 17.40 -32.06 -6.62
CA MET A 524 17.39 -33.47 -6.21
C MET A 524 18.65 -34.23 -6.64
N ALA A 525 19.19 -33.92 -7.82
CA ALA A 525 20.44 -34.50 -8.29
C ALA A 525 21.66 -34.05 -7.47
N ARG A 526 21.65 -32.83 -6.94
CA ARG A 526 22.75 -32.23 -6.15
C ARG A 526 22.69 -32.59 -4.67
N LEU A 527 21.48 -32.81 -4.12
CA LEU A 527 21.28 -33.09 -2.72
C LEU A 527 21.95 -34.42 -2.31
N ALA A 528 22.70 -34.39 -1.23
CA ALA A 528 23.33 -35.55 -0.64
C ALA A 528 23.27 -35.45 0.89
N PRO A 529 23.03 -36.57 1.60
CA PRO A 529 23.04 -36.58 3.05
C PRO A 529 24.44 -36.25 3.60
N ALA A 530 24.49 -35.39 4.62
CA ALA A 530 25.74 -35.20 5.37
C ALA A 530 26.11 -36.47 6.16
N GLN A 531 27.40 -36.69 6.33
CA GLN A 531 27.87 -37.78 7.19
C GLN A 531 28.42 -37.22 8.51
N ARG A 532 27.98 -37.75 9.61
CA ARG A 532 28.44 -37.37 10.94
C ARG A 532 28.74 -38.60 11.79
N GLN A 533 29.89 -38.58 12.42
CA GLN A 533 30.24 -39.58 13.45
C GLN A 533 29.71 -39.09 14.80
N ASP A 534 29.26 -39.99 15.65
CA ASP A 534 28.73 -39.70 17.00
C ASP A 534 27.45 -38.88 17.04
N ALA A 535 26.59 -39.01 16.03
CA ALA A 535 25.33 -38.28 15.96
C ALA A 535 24.24 -39.00 16.81
N LYS A 536 23.56 -38.25 17.66
CA LYS A 536 22.46 -38.73 18.50
C LYS A 536 21.22 -39.01 17.63
N LYS A 537 20.52 -40.12 17.94
CA LYS A 537 19.32 -40.52 17.22
C LYS A 537 18.10 -39.68 17.63
N THR A 538 17.31 -39.33 16.65
CA THR A 538 16.05 -38.58 16.82
C THR A 538 14.86 -39.42 16.33
N ALA A 539 13.83 -39.56 17.17
CA ALA A 539 12.53 -40.10 16.79
C ALA A 539 11.53 -38.94 16.58
N ILE A 540 10.75 -39.00 15.52
CA ILE A 540 9.66 -38.04 15.26
C ILE A 540 8.35 -38.85 15.19
N ILE A 541 7.35 -38.44 15.96
CA ILE A 541 6.04 -39.09 16.00
C ILE A 541 5.02 -38.23 15.26
N GLY A 542 4.62 -38.73 14.10
CA GLY A 542 3.73 -38.05 13.13
C GLY A 542 4.51 -37.49 11.95
N ALA A 543 4.10 -37.86 10.73
CA ALA A 543 4.64 -37.41 9.46
C ALA A 543 3.78 -36.31 8.81
N GLY A 544 3.18 -35.43 9.60
CA GLY A 544 2.58 -34.20 9.14
C GLY A 544 3.65 -33.14 8.79
N PRO A 545 3.26 -31.91 8.42
CA PRO A 545 4.20 -30.85 8.01
C PRO A 545 5.33 -30.58 9.01
N ALA A 546 5.02 -30.54 10.32
CA ALA A 546 6.04 -30.35 11.36
C ALA A 546 7.06 -31.50 11.41
N GLY A 547 6.56 -32.74 11.31
CA GLY A 547 7.44 -33.94 11.35
C GLY A 547 8.32 -34.05 10.11
N ILE A 548 7.77 -33.82 8.91
CA ILE A 548 8.54 -33.85 7.66
C ILE A 548 9.61 -32.75 7.64
N ALA A 549 9.26 -31.56 8.09
CA ALA A 549 10.19 -30.43 8.15
C ALA A 549 11.32 -30.68 9.16
N ALA A 550 11.00 -31.19 10.36
CA ALA A 550 12.00 -31.53 11.36
C ALA A 550 12.94 -32.65 10.86
N ALA A 551 12.37 -33.67 10.21
CA ALA A 551 13.15 -34.77 9.62
C ALA A 551 14.16 -34.24 8.58
N TYR A 552 13.73 -33.33 7.71
CA TYR A 552 14.62 -32.69 6.75
C TYR A 552 15.78 -31.96 7.43
N PHE A 553 15.48 -31.06 8.40
CA PHE A 553 16.50 -30.26 9.06
C PHE A 553 17.52 -31.14 9.84
N ILE A 554 17.05 -32.15 10.54
CA ILE A 554 17.88 -33.06 11.32
C ILE A 554 18.76 -33.94 10.41
N ALA A 555 18.15 -34.55 9.38
CA ALA A 555 18.87 -35.43 8.44
C ALA A 555 19.89 -34.66 7.60
N ARG A 556 19.57 -33.45 7.18
CA ARG A 556 20.47 -32.59 6.42
C ARG A 556 21.80 -32.32 7.13
N GLU A 557 21.76 -32.17 8.44
CA GLU A 557 22.96 -31.95 9.26
C GLU A 557 23.67 -33.27 9.65
N GLY A 558 23.24 -34.41 9.08
CA GLY A 558 23.87 -35.71 9.23
C GLY A 558 23.48 -36.48 10.50
N TYR A 559 22.40 -36.09 11.17
CA TYR A 559 21.89 -36.80 12.34
C TYR A 559 20.89 -37.88 11.92
N PRO A 560 20.96 -39.11 12.50
CA PRO A 560 20.00 -40.16 12.23
C PRO A 560 18.60 -39.74 12.74
N VAL A 561 17.61 -39.83 11.86
CA VAL A 561 16.22 -39.50 12.20
C VAL A 561 15.25 -40.52 11.61
N THR A 562 14.35 -41.01 12.45
CA THR A 562 13.27 -41.92 12.07
C THR A 562 11.93 -41.25 12.38
N VAL A 563 11.08 -41.17 11.37
CA VAL A 563 9.70 -40.64 11.49
C VAL A 563 8.74 -41.82 11.56
N PHE A 564 7.94 -41.89 12.61
CA PHE A 564 6.89 -42.91 12.81
C PHE A 564 5.54 -42.28 12.42
N GLU A 565 4.80 -42.94 11.52
CA GLU A 565 3.50 -42.51 11.04
C GLU A 565 2.48 -43.66 11.08
N LYS A 566 1.35 -43.43 11.73
CA LYS A 566 0.29 -44.45 11.83
C LYS A 566 -0.41 -44.72 10.52
N GLU A 567 -0.55 -43.70 9.68
CA GLU A 567 -1.10 -43.82 8.34
C GLU A 567 -0.13 -44.46 7.36
N ASN A 568 -0.65 -45.02 6.27
CA ASN A 568 0.17 -45.71 5.27
C ASN A 568 1.12 -44.78 4.49
N GLU A 569 0.81 -43.50 4.44
CA GLU A 569 1.59 -42.51 3.72
C GLU A 569 1.85 -41.24 4.55
N PRO A 570 3.01 -40.61 4.40
CA PRO A 570 3.32 -39.35 5.09
C PRO A 570 2.56 -38.18 4.46
N GLY A 571 2.34 -37.11 5.23
CA GLY A 571 1.67 -35.87 4.80
C GLY A 571 0.66 -35.35 5.81
N GLY A 572 0.21 -36.21 6.77
CA GLY A 572 -0.79 -35.82 7.77
C GLY A 572 -2.08 -35.30 7.12
N ILE A 573 -2.74 -34.30 7.75
CA ILE A 573 -4.01 -33.74 7.25
C ILE A 573 -3.87 -33.11 5.86
N VAL A 574 -2.70 -32.65 5.47
CA VAL A 574 -2.47 -32.09 4.13
C VAL A 574 -2.70 -33.16 3.07
N LYS A 575 -2.30 -34.38 3.35
CA LYS A 575 -2.50 -35.53 2.45
C LYS A 575 -3.90 -36.13 2.58
N SER A 576 -4.36 -36.37 3.81
CA SER A 576 -5.56 -37.18 4.05
C SER A 576 -6.87 -36.39 4.06
N VAL A 577 -6.87 -35.11 4.35
CA VAL A 577 -8.06 -34.28 4.59
C VAL A 577 -8.20 -33.13 3.59
N ILE A 578 -7.13 -32.35 3.36
CA ILE A 578 -7.21 -31.20 2.42
C ILE A 578 -7.57 -31.73 1.03
N PRO A 579 -8.62 -31.16 0.37
CA PRO A 579 -9.09 -31.66 -0.93
C PRO A 579 -8.03 -31.62 -2.03
N GLU A 580 -8.09 -32.57 -2.96
CA GLU A 580 -7.14 -32.69 -4.09
C GLU A 580 -7.17 -31.45 -5.01
N PHE A 581 -8.33 -30.75 -5.12
CA PHE A 581 -8.42 -29.50 -5.87
C PHE A 581 -7.68 -28.32 -5.21
N ARG A 582 -7.27 -28.46 -3.92
CA ARG A 582 -6.48 -27.48 -3.20
C ARG A 582 -4.98 -27.78 -3.33
N ILE A 583 -4.60 -29.03 -3.18
CA ILE A 583 -3.23 -29.48 -3.30
C ILE A 583 -3.15 -30.91 -3.82
N ALA A 584 -2.44 -31.09 -4.93
CA ALA A 584 -2.24 -32.40 -5.51
C ALA A 584 -1.33 -33.28 -4.63
N SER A 585 -1.64 -34.57 -4.56
CA SER A 585 -0.86 -35.57 -3.81
C SER A 585 0.60 -35.66 -4.25
N ASP A 586 0.91 -35.42 -5.54
CA ASP A 586 2.27 -35.38 -6.09
C ASP A 586 3.14 -34.27 -5.44
N ALA A 587 2.56 -33.09 -5.18
CA ALA A 587 3.24 -32.00 -4.51
C ALA A 587 3.74 -32.38 -3.12
N ILE A 588 2.89 -33.12 -2.36
CA ILE A 588 3.25 -33.61 -1.02
C ILE A 588 4.36 -34.67 -1.11
N ALA A 589 4.25 -35.59 -2.08
CA ALA A 589 5.25 -36.64 -2.30
C ALA A 589 6.63 -36.07 -2.63
N LYS A 590 6.70 -34.96 -3.40
CA LYS A 590 7.96 -34.27 -3.72
C LYS A 590 8.62 -33.66 -2.47
N ASP A 591 7.86 -33.02 -1.59
CA ASP A 591 8.39 -32.49 -0.35
C ASP A 591 8.89 -33.59 0.59
N VAL A 592 8.16 -34.71 0.70
CA VAL A 592 8.63 -35.90 1.45
C VAL A 592 9.91 -36.50 0.85
N ALA A 593 10.02 -36.52 -0.49
CA ALA A 593 11.20 -37.03 -1.17
C ALA A 593 12.46 -36.19 -0.89
N LEU A 594 12.31 -34.87 -0.67
CA LEU A 594 13.42 -34.01 -0.23
C LEU A 594 13.96 -34.45 1.12
N ALA A 595 13.08 -34.74 2.11
CA ALA A 595 13.50 -35.21 3.42
C ALA A 595 14.16 -36.62 3.35
N LYS A 596 13.60 -37.55 2.56
CA LYS A 596 14.17 -38.87 2.30
C LYS A 596 15.55 -38.77 1.64
N ARG A 597 15.70 -37.86 0.70
CA ARG A 597 16.98 -37.60 -0.01
C ARG A 597 18.10 -37.14 0.95
N MET A 598 17.73 -36.43 2.02
CA MET A 598 18.66 -36.02 3.08
C MET A 598 19.01 -37.19 4.05
N GLY A 599 18.35 -38.32 3.96
CA GLY A 599 18.63 -39.50 4.79
C GLY A 599 17.61 -39.74 5.92
N ALA A 600 16.46 -39.03 5.92
CA ALA A 600 15.39 -39.30 6.87
C ALA A 600 14.66 -40.62 6.55
N GLU A 601 14.50 -41.49 7.56
CA GLU A 601 13.76 -42.73 7.45
C GLU A 601 12.28 -42.51 7.85
N PHE A 602 11.35 -43.08 7.07
CA PHE A 602 9.90 -43.02 7.34
C PHE A 602 9.35 -44.43 7.53
N VAL A 603 8.78 -44.67 8.71
CA VAL A 603 8.14 -45.92 9.12
C VAL A 603 6.63 -45.64 9.20
N CYS A 604 5.89 -46.03 8.14
CA CYS A 604 4.47 -45.77 8.02
C CYS A 604 3.62 -47.02 8.25
N GLY A 605 2.30 -46.86 8.47
CA GLY A 605 1.32 -47.95 8.63
C GLY A 605 1.33 -48.60 10.03
N ARG A 606 1.96 -47.97 11.00
CA ARG A 606 1.96 -48.45 12.39
C ARG A 606 2.14 -47.29 13.38
N GLU A 607 1.59 -47.48 14.57
CA GLU A 607 1.81 -46.56 15.67
C GLU A 607 3.30 -46.58 16.11
N ALA A 608 3.74 -45.43 16.64
CA ALA A 608 5.08 -45.27 17.15
C ALA A 608 5.28 -46.15 18.40
N PRO A 609 6.52 -46.69 18.65
CA PRO A 609 6.84 -47.36 19.90
C PRO A 609 6.63 -46.42 21.11
N SER A 610 6.38 -47.00 22.28
CA SER A 610 6.23 -46.21 23.52
C SER A 610 7.50 -45.39 23.84
N LEU A 611 7.36 -44.36 24.66
CA LEU A 611 8.50 -43.57 25.13
C LEU A 611 9.63 -44.45 25.73
N TYR A 612 9.27 -45.48 26.49
CA TYR A 612 10.22 -46.41 27.07
C TYR A 612 11.01 -47.21 25.99
N GLU A 613 10.32 -47.75 25.01
CA GLU A 613 10.93 -48.51 23.91
C GLU A 613 11.84 -47.61 23.06
N LEU A 614 11.40 -46.42 22.71
CA LEU A 614 12.23 -45.46 21.97
C LEU A 614 13.52 -45.12 22.71
N LYS A 615 13.45 -44.87 24.02
CA LYS A 615 14.65 -44.64 24.85
C LYS A 615 15.54 -45.84 24.91
N ALA A 616 14.99 -47.08 25.01
CA ALA A 616 15.73 -48.33 25.02
C ALA A 616 16.45 -48.60 23.66
N GLU A 617 15.86 -48.17 22.55
CA GLU A 617 16.47 -48.23 21.20
C GLU A 617 17.51 -47.12 20.95
N GLY A 618 17.77 -46.29 21.94
CA GLY A 618 18.80 -45.24 21.91
C GLY A 618 18.40 -43.91 21.24
N TYR A 619 17.11 -43.67 21.11
CA TYR A 619 16.65 -42.34 20.69
C TYR A 619 16.82 -41.34 21.83
N GLU A 620 17.71 -40.36 21.64
CA GLU A 620 17.98 -39.35 22.64
C GLU A 620 16.95 -38.25 22.62
N TYR A 621 16.54 -37.82 21.39
CA TYR A 621 15.53 -36.82 21.18
C TYR A 621 14.26 -37.41 20.57
N ILE A 622 13.11 -36.94 21.06
CA ILE A 622 11.78 -37.38 20.61
C ILE A 622 10.93 -36.14 20.35
N LEU A 623 10.45 -36.00 19.13
CA LEU A 623 9.54 -34.90 18.71
C LEU A 623 8.13 -35.42 18.56
N LEU A 624 7.17 -34.83 19.29
CA LEU A 624 5.76 -35.12 19.16
C LEU A 624 5.15 -34.14 18.13
N ALA A 625 4.94 -34.60 16.91
CA ALA A 625 4.38 -33.86 15.79
C ALA A 625 3.04 -34.49 15.31
N MET A 626 2.27 -35.03 16.26
CA MET A 626 1.08 -35.84 16.00
C MET A 626 -0.20 -35.05 15.68
N GLY A 627 -0.11 -33.72 15.63
CA GLY A 627 -1.21 -32.83 15.22
C GLY A 627 -2.31 -32.66 16.29
N ALA A 628 -3.49 -32.16 15.85
CA ALA A 628 -4.68 -31.96 16.68
C ALA A 628 -5.75 -32.96 16.22
N GLN A 629 -5.90 -34.08 16.94
CA GLN A 629 -6.71 -35.22 16.50
C GLN A 629 -8.11 -35.32 17.18
N LYS A 630 -8.40 -34.49 18.19
CA LYS A 630 -9.72 -34.44 18.82
C LYS A 630 -10.62 -33.42 18.15
N HIS A 631 -11.80 -33.87 17.74
CA HIS A 631 -12.79 -33.01 17.13
C HIS A 631 -13.38 -31.98 18.10
N GLY A 632 -13.63 -30.77 17.60
CA GLY A 632 -14.48 -29.79 18.27
C GLY A 632 -15.94 -30.28 18.23
N ALA A 633 -16.68 -30.07 19.31
CA ALA A 633 -18.07 -30.42 19.38
C ALA A 633 -18.98 -29.22 19.02
N LEU A 634 -19.96 -29.47 18.19
CA LEU A 634 -21.13 -28.60 18.00
C LEU A 634 -22.32 -29.32 18.67
N ASP A 635 -22.74 -28.77 19.80
CA ASP A 635 -23.82 -29.37 20.62
C ASP A 635 -25.21 -28.93 20.10
N ILE A 636 -25.62 -29.53 19.00
CA ILE A 636 -26.98 -29.37 18.45
C ILE A 636 -27.55 -30.74 18.08
N GLN A 637 -28.87 -30.86 18.12
CA GLN A 637 -29.56 -32.07 17.66
C GLN A 637 -29.64 -32.10 16.12
N GLY A 638 -29.61 -33.30 15.55
CA GLY A 638 -29.82 -33.51 14.14
C GLY A 638 -28.75 -34.33 13.41
N ASN A 639 -28.74 -34.28 12.07
CA ASN A 639 -27.72 -34.92 11.23
C ASN A 639 -26.48 -34.03 11.14
N VAL A 640 -25.58 -34.16 12.10
CA VAL A 640 -24.37 -33.37 12.25
C VAL A 640 -23.14 -34.24 12.08
N MET A 641 -22.22 -33.88 11.18
CA MET A 641 -20.94 -34.55 11.03
C MET A 641 -19.77 -33.57 11.23
N ASN A 642 -18.64 -34.08 11.72
CA ASN A 642 -17.43 -33.28 11.88
C ASN A 642 -16.82 -32.96 10.51
N VAL A 643 -16.22 -31.77 10.39
CA VAL A 643 -15.62 -31.29 9.13
C VAL A 643 -14.43 -32.16 8.67
N ILE A 644 -13.61 -32.68 9.60
CA ILE A 644 -12.44 -33.50 9.27
C ILE A 644 -12.91 -34.85 8.74
N ASP A 645 -13.90 -35.49 9.40
CA ASP A 645 -14.47 -36.77 8.95
C ASP A 645 -15.14 -36.62 7.59
N PHE A 646 -15.88 -35.51 7.39
CA PHE A 646 -16.48 -35.20 6.10
C PHE A 646 -15.42 -35.05 4.99
N LEU A 647 -14.41 -34.19 5.18
CA LEU A 647 -13.36 -33.95 4.19
C LEU A 647 -12.52 -35.20 3.91
N TYR A 648 -12.22 -35.98 4.97
CA TYR A 648 -11.54 -37.27 4.82
C TYR A 648 -12.35 -38.22 3.93
N SER A 649 -13.65 -38.40 4.22
CA SER A 649 -14.55 -39.26 3.44
C SER A 649 -14.76 -38.71 2.02
N ALA A 650 -14.96 -37.41 1.86
CA ALA A 650 -15.13 -36.78 0.55
C ALA A 650 -13.91 -36.98 -0.37
N LYS A 651 -12.69 -37.06 0.24
CA LYS A 651 -11.44 -37.29 -0.50
C LYS A 651 -11.19 -38.77 -0.79
N ASN A 652 -11.41 -39.65 0.20
CA ASN A 652 -10.94 -41.04 0.13
C ASN A 652 -12.04 -42.09 -0.14
N ALA A 653 -13.31 -41.78 0.17
CA ALA A 653 -14.45 -42.69 0.02
C ALA A 653 -15.75 -41.89 -0.23
N PRO A 654 -15.83 -41.06 -1.28
CA PRO A 654 -16.98 -40.17 -1.52
C PRO A 654 -18.32 -40.90 -1.66
N GLU A 655 -18.30 -42.14 -2.09
CA GLU A 655 -19.47 -42.99 -2.22
C GLU A 655 -20.12 -43.35 -0.87
N THR A 656 -19.45 -43.16 0.25
CA THR A 656 -19.99 -43.42 1.60
C THR A 656 -20.83 -42.26 2.14
N LEU A 657 -20.77 -41.09 1.52
CA LEU A 657 -21.43 -39.88 1.96
C LEU A 657 -22.84 -39.75 1.32
N ASN A 658 -23.82 -39.48 2.17
CA ASN A 658 -25.17 -39.09 1.77
C ASN A 658 -25.51 -37.75 2.40
N LEU A 659 -25.33 -36.69 1.64
CA LEU A 659 -25.43 -35.30 2.13
C LEU A 659 -26.85 -34.71 1.94
N GLY A 660 -27.72 -35.32 1.14
CA GLY A 660 -29.00 -34.72 0.72
C GLY A 660 -28.81 -33.58 -0.29
N ASN A 661 -29.84 -32.78 -0.48
CA ASN A 661 -29.86 -31.68 -1.44
C ASN A 661 -29.36 -30.37 -0.87
N ALA A 662 -29.35 -30.23 0.45
CA ALA A 662 -28.95 -29.00 1.15
C ALA A 662 -27.96 -29.29 2.28
N VAL A 663 -26.86 -28.55 2.31
CA VAL A 663 -25.80 -28.68 3.34
C VAL A 663 -25.53 -27.32 3.99
N ALA A 664 -25.50 -27.30 5.32
CA ALA A 664 -25.06 -26.13 6.10
C ALA A 664 -23.71 -26.40 6.73
N VAL A 665 -22.70 -25.57 6.43
CA VAL A 665 -21.36 -25.65 7.04
C VAL A 665 -21.25 -24.58 8.14
N ILE A 666 -21.03 -25.01 9.37
CA ILE A 666 -20.95 -24.13 10.53
C ILE A 666 -19.50 -23.74 10.78
N GLY A 667 -19.16 -22.48 10.51
CA GLY A 667 -17.81 -21.98 10.73
C GLY A 667 -17.39 -20.94 9.69
N GLY A 668 -16.25 -20.29 9.91
CA GLY A 668 -15.75 -19.22 9.03
C GLY A 668 -14.25 -19.30 8.72
N GLY A 669 -13.61 -20.45 8.98
CA GLY A 669 -12.20 -20.68 8.65
C GLY A 669 -11.99 -21.32 7.27
N ASN A 670 -10.73 -21.44 6.84
CA ASN A 670 -10.37 -22.07 5.56
C ASN A 670 -10.92 -23.51 5.45
N THR A 671 -10.94 -24.27 6.56
CA THR A 671 -11.52 -25.63 6.59
C THR A 671 -13.02 -25.63 6.28
N ALA A 672 -13.76 -24.60 6.73
CA ALA A 672 -15.17 -24.45 6.39
C ALA A 672 -15.37 -24.14 4.90
N MET A 673 -14.48 -23.30 4.32
CA MET A 673 -14.49 -23.03 2.86
C MET A 673 -14.21 -24.29 2.05
N ASP A 674 -13.20 -25.06 2.46
CA ASP A 674 -12.85 -26.34 1.82
C ASP A 674 -14.03 -27.34 1.87
N ALA A 675 -14.71 -27.44 3.02
CA ALA A 675 -15.86 -28.32 3.18
C ALA A 675 -17.04 -27.87 2.31
N ALA A 676 -17.36 -26.59 2.29
CA ALA A 676 -18.45 -26.08 1.48
C ALA A 676 -18.20 -26.28 -0.02
N ARG A 677 -16.99 -26.01 -0.47
CA ARG A 677 -16.58 -26.23 -1.87
C ARG A 677 -16.56 -27.72 -2.23
N ALA A 678 -16.11 -28.60 -1.32
CA ALA A 678 -16.13 -30.04 -1.52
C ALA A 678 -17.59 -30.54 -1.66
N ALA A 679 -18.49 -30.14 -0.76
CA ALA A 679 -19.92 -30.50 -0.85
C ALA A 679 -20.55 -30.02 -2.17
N LYS A 680 -20.24 -28.80 -2.60
CA LYS A 680 -20.73 -28.25 -3.87
C LYS A 680 -20.24 -29.04 -5.07
N ARG A 681 -18.96 -29.43 -5.08
CA ARG A 681 -18.35 -30.25 -6.15
C ARG A 681 -18.82 -31.71 -6.17
N MET A 682 -19.33 -32.20 -5.03
CA MET A 682 -20.03 -33.51 -4.98
C MET A 682 -21.46 -33.44 -5.52
N GLY A 683 -21.94 -32.29 -5.97
CA GLY A 683 -23.24 -32.12 -6.61
C GLY A 683 -24.38 -31.72 -5.69
N VAL A 684 -24.09 -31.29 -4.44
CA VAL A 684 -25.11 -30.75 -3.54
C VAL A 684 -25.70 -29.48 -4.14
N GLU A 685 -27.02 -29.42 -4.28
CA GLU A 685 -27.72 -28.33 -4.95
C GLU A 685 -27.53 -26.99 -4.18
N ARG A 686 -27.74 -27.03 -2.87
CA ARG A 686 -27.61 -25.84 -2.01
C ARG A 686 -26.58 -26.04 -0.90
N VAL A 687 -25.56 -25.22 -0.86
CA VAL A 687 -24.54 -25.24 0.20
C VAL A 687 -24.42 -23.85 0.79
N SER A 688 -24.61 -23.75 2.11
CA SER A 688 -24.57 -22.49 2.84
C SER A 688 -23.52 -22.55 3.96
N ILE A 689 -22.68 -21.52 4.04
CA ILE A 689 -21.80 -21.29 5.20
C ILE A 689 -22.59 -20.46 6.22
N VAL A 690 -22.76 -21.00 7.42
CA VAL A 690 -23.43 -20.33 8.53
C VAL A 690 -22.41 -19.77 9.50
N TYR A 691 -22.43 -18.47 9.71
CA TYR A 691 -21.46 -17.81 10.56
C TYR A 691 -22.09 -16.77 11.49
N ARG A 692 -21.68 -16.80 12.76
CA ARG A 692 -22.23 -15.92 13.81
C ARG A 692 -21.83 -14.45 13.70
N ARG A 693 -20.85 -14.11 12.83
CA ARG A 693 -20.45 -12.74 12.48
C ARG A 693 -20.66 -12.51 10.98
N THR A 694 -20.18 -11.40 10.45
CA THR A 694 -20.16 -11.15 9.00
C THR A 694 -18.90 -11.70 8.34
N ARG A 695 -18.88 -11.83 7.01
CA ARG A 695 -17.71 -12.25 6.21
C ARG A 695 -16.46 -11.43 6.53
N LYS A 696 -16.60 -10.15 6.84
CA LYS A 696 -15.51 -9.26 7.25
C LYS A 696 -14.68 -9.83 8.41
N TYR A 697 -15.31 -10.55 9.34
CA TYR A 697 -14.68 -11.11 10.54
C TYR A 697 -14.42 -12.63 10.46
N MET A 698 -14.63 -13.25 9.29
CA MET A 698 -14.28 -14.67 9.11
C MET A 698 -12.76 -14.85 9.15
N PRO A 699 -12.24 -15.91 9.82
CA PRO A 699 -10.82 -16.23 9.80
C PRO A 699 -10.28 -16.67 8.43
N ALA A 700 -11.16 -17.15 7.53
CA ALA A 700 -10.76 -17.59 6.18
C ALA A 700 -10.11 -16.45 5.38
N ASP A 701 -9.16 -16.79 4.52
CA ASP A 701 -8.50 -15.84 3.62
C ASP A 701 -9.49 -15.30 2.56
N GLU A 702 -9.27 -14.09 2.08
CA GLU A 702 -10.16 -13.45 1.09
C GLU A 702 -10.23 -14.23 -0.22
N GLU A 703 -9.10 -14.81 -0.64
CA GLU A 703 -9.03 -15.70 -1.79
C GLU A 703 -9.98 -16.91 -1.63
N GLU A 704 -10.04 -17.49 -0.43
CA GLU A 704 -10.92 -18.64 -0.16
C GLU A 704 -12.40 -18.28 -0.14
N LEU A 705 -12.73 -17.07 0.37
CA LEU A 705 -14.09 -16.54 0.31
C LEU A 705 -14.53 -16.29 -1.15
N ALA A 706 -13.65 -15.74 -1.97
CA ALA A 706 -13.90 -15.51 -3.38
C ALA A 706 -14.13 -16.82 -4.13
N LEU A 707 -13.24 -17.80 -3.95
CA LEU A 707 -13.35 -19.13 -4.58
C LEU A 707 -14.60 -19.89 -4.14
N ALA A 708 -15.02 -19.78 -2.87
CA ALA A 708 -16.27 -20.36 -2.39
C ALA A 708 -17.49 -19.70 -3.05
N THR A 709 -17.46 -18.39 -3.22
CA THR A 709 -18.51 -17.65 -3.94
C THR A 709 -18.59 -18.06 -5.41
N GLU A 710 -17.45 -18.21 -6.09
CA GLU A 710 -17.36 -18.67 -7.48
C GLU A 710 -17.91 -20.10 -7.66
N ASP A 711 -17.65 -21.00 -6.70
CA ASP A 711 -18.20 -22.36 -6.67
C ASP A 711 -19.73 -22.36 -6.36
N GLY A 712 -20.36 -21.20 -6.08
CA GLY A 712 -21.79 -21.05 -5.83
C GLY A 712 -22.21 -21.38 -4.39
N VAL A 713 -21.33 -21.19 -3.42
CA VAL A 713 -21.64 -21.32 -1.99
C VAL A 713 -22.35 -20.06 -1.48
N GLU A 714 -23.45 -20.23 -0.75
CA GLU A 714 -24.20 -19.15 -0.10
C GLU A 714 -23.61 -18.81 1.28
N PHE A 715 -23.70 -17.53 1.70
CA PHE A 715 -23.23 -17.09 3.00
C PHE A 715 -24.41 -16.60 3.86
N ALA A 716 -24.70 -17.33 4.93
CA ALA A 716 -25.69 -17.01 5.95
C ALA A 716 -25.01 -16.37 7.17
N GLU A 717 -24.92 -15.04 7.14
CA GLU A 717 -24.21 -14.23 8.12
C GLU A 717 -25.09 -13.88 9.33
N LEU A 718 -24.46 -13.63 10.48
CA LEU A 718 -25.13 -13.27 11.73
C LEU A 718 -26.14 -14.34 12.19
N LEU A 719 -25.80 -15.61 12.01
CA LEU A 719 -26.61 -16.76 12.43
C LEU A 719 -25.80 -17.73 13.28
N ALA A 720 -26.41 -18.22 14.37
CA ALA A 720 -25.88 -19.29 15.22
C ALA A 720 -26.84 -20.47 15.21
N PRO A 721 -26.36 -21.72 14.93
CA PRO A 721 -27.21 -22.89 14.84
C PRO A 721 -27.76 -23.30 16.18
N VAL A 722 -29.01 -23.80 16.23
CA VAL A 722 -29.72 -24.28 17.42
C VAL A 722 -30.05 -25.76 17.31
N GLU A 723 -30.74 -26.15 16.26
CA GLU A 723 -31.09 -27.57 15.97
C GLU A 723 -31.27 -27.79 14.46
N GLN A 724 -31.02 -29.00 14.03
CA GLN A 724 -31.37 -29.45 12.65
C GLN A 724 -32.49 -30.50 12.76
N LYS A 725 -33.59 -30.24 12.07
CA LYS A 725 -34.75 -31.14 12.06
C LYS A 725 -35.49 -31.00 10.73
N ASP A 726 -36.01 -32.16 10.24
CA ASP A 726 -36.85 -32.25 9.06
C ASP A 726 -36.25 -31.56 7.80
N GLY A 727 -34.94 -31.68 7.60
CA GLY A 727 -34.23 -31.07 6.46
C GLY A 727 -34.02 -29.55 6.61
N MET A 728 -34.22 -29.01 7.81
CA MET A 728 -34.06 -27.58 8.10
C MET A 728 -33.13 -27.35 9.29
N LEU A 729 -32.31 -26.30 9.21
CA LEU A 729 -31.49 -25.82 10.33
C LEU A 729 -32.12 -24.55 10.91
N VAL A 730 -32.49 -24.62 12.19
CA VAL A 730 -32.97 -23.46 12.96
C VAL A 730 -31.75 -22.72 13.53
N CYS A 731 -31.70 -21.42 13.30
CA CYS A 731 -30.61 -20.55 13.76
C CYS A 731 -31.18 -19.37 14.57
N LYS A 732 -30.46 -18.95 15.59
CA LYS A 732 -30.65 -17.64 16.22
C LYS A 732 -29.96 -16.55 15.42
N LYS A 733 -30.63 -15.39 15.27
CA LYS A 733 -30.05 -14.21 14.68
C LYS A 733 -29.12 -13.53 15.67
N MET A 734 -27.96 -13.10 15.22
CA MET A 734 -26.92 -12.52 16.04
C MET A 734 -26.81 -11.01 15.78
N LYS A 735 -26.36 -10.26 16.80
CA LYS A 735 -26.05 -8.84 16.72
C LYS A 735 -24.56 -8.64 17.04
N LEU A 736 -23.89 -7.79 16.23
CA LEU A 736 -22.49 -7.41 16.49
C LEU A 736 -22.43 -6.42 17.66
N GLY A 737 -21.49 -6.67 18.58
CA GLY A 737 -21.13 -5.79 19.69
C GLY A 737 -19.77 -5.09 19.47
N GLU A 738 -19.08 -4.76 20.53
CA GLU A 738 -17.77 -4.11 20.52
C GLU A 738 -16.65 -5.02 20.00
N LEU A 739 -15.53 -4.42 19.60
CA LEU A 739 -14.32 -5.16 19.21
C LEU A 739 -13.71 -5.87 20.41
N ASP A 740 -13.37 -7.16 20.25
CA ASP A 740 -12.59 -7.93 21.20
C ASP A 740 -11.07 -7.71 21.02
N GLU A 741 -10.26 -8.22 21.92
CA GLU A 741 -8.78 -8.13 21.87
C GLU A 741 -8.17 -8.73 20.58
N SER A 742 -8.90 -9.59 19.89
CA SER A 742 -8.50 -10.17 18.60
C SER A 742 -8.86 -9.30 17.40
N GLY A 743 -9.44 -8.12 17.61
CA GLY A 743 -9.90 -7.21 16.56
C GLY A 743 -11.22 -7.67 15.88
N ARG A 744 -11.94 -8.63 16.47
CA ARG A 744 -13.25 -9.08 15.98
C ARG A 744 -14.36 -8.54 16.87
N ARG A 745 -15.50 -8.23 16.28
CA ARG A 745 -16.66 -7.82 17.08
C ARG A 745 -17.19 -8.99 17.90
N SER A 746 -17.51 -8.74 19.16
CA SER A 746 -18.28 -9.64 19.99
C SER A 746 -19.68 -9.86 19.37
N VAL A 747 -20.36 -10.90 19.76
CA VAL A 747 -21.70 -11.20 19.25
C VAL A 747 -22.64 -11.55 20.39
N THR A 748 -23.88 -11.10 20.27
CA THR A 748 -24.96 -11.42 21.20
C THR A 748 -26.16 -12.03 20.45
N GLU A 749 -26.82 -13.01 21.04
CA GLU A 749 -28.02 -13.59 20.47
C GLU A 749 -29.19 -12.61 20.58
N THR A 750 -30.08 -12.66 19.60
CA THR A 750 -31.36 -11.97 19.61
C THR A 750 -32.48 -12.98 19.86
N ASP A 751 -33.72 -12.50 20.09
CA ASP A 751 -34.91 -13.36 20.23
C ASP A 751 -35.42 -13.90 18.87
N GLU A 752 -34.89 -13.38 17.76
CA GLU A 752 -35.29 -13.77 16.40
C GLU A 752 -34.65 -15.10 16.00
N THR A 753 -35.45 -15.95 15.39
CA THR A 753 -34.99 -17.20 14.78
C THR A 753 -35.15 -17.17 13.25
N VAL A 754 -34.23 -17.78 12.55
CA VAL A 754 -34.24 -17.95 11.09
C VAL A 754 -34.04 -19.44 10.78
N THR A 755 -34.80 -19.94 9.82
CA THR A 755 -34.69 -21.34 9.37
C THR A 755 -34.12 -21.40 7.95
N ILE A 756 -33.11 -22.22 7.73
CA ILE A 756 -32.47 -22.43 6.42
C ILE A 756 -32.52 -23.93 6.04
N PRO A 757 -32.62 -24.27 4.75
CA PRO A 757 -32.56 -25.67 4.30
C PRO A 757 -31.23 -26.32 4.63
N ALA A 758 -31.25 -27.48 5.30
CA ALA A 758 -30.07 -28.29 5.57
C ALA A 758 -30.45 -29.74 5.92
N ASP A 759 -30.23 -30.64 4.99
CA ASP A 759 -30.37 -32.08 5.19
C ASP A 759 -29.21 -32.60 6.06
N THR A 760 -28.02 -31.99 5.88
CA THR A 760 -26.82 -32.32 6.64
C THR A 760 -26.15 -31.04 7.14
N VAL A 761 -25.66 -31.06 8.37
CA VAL A 761 -24.84 -30.01 8.99
C VAL A 761 -23.41 -30.48 9.11
N ILE A 762 -22.45 -29.69 8.64
CA ILE A 762 -21.00 -29.94 8.77
C ILE A 762 -20.42 -28.97 9.80
N ALA A 763 -19.90 -29.49 10.91
CA ALA A 763 -19.36 -28.70 12.02
C ALA A 763 -17.89 -28.41 11.82
N ALA A 764 -17.55 -27.16 11.41
CA ALA A 764 -16.17 -26.68 11.27
C ALA A 764 -15.81 -25.73 12.44
N VAL A 765 -15.90 -26.26 13.68
CA VAL A 765 -15.76 -25.51 14.93
C VAL A 765 -14.43 -25.68 15.64
N GLY A 766 -13.45 -26.26 14.94
CA GLY A 766 -12.06 -26.43 15.37
C GLY A 766 -11.75 -27.78 15.96
N GLU A 767 -10.47 -28.13 16.01
CA GLU A 767 -9.91 -29.36 16.55
C GLU A 767 -9.03 -29.05 17.77
N LYS A 768 -8.67 -30.08 18.54
CA LYS A 768 -7.82 -29.97 19.73
C LYS A 768 -6.74 -31.07 19.74
N PRO A 769 -5.56 -30.82 20.32
CA PRO A 769 -4.60 -31.88 20.59
C PRO A 769 -5.17 -32.99 21.47
N ASP A 770 -4.74 -34.24 21.25
CA ASP A 770 -5.09 -35.37 22.11
C ASP A 770 -4.23 -35.37 23.36
N ALA A 771 -4.75 -34.89 24.49
CA ALA A 771 -4.04 -34.78 25.74
C ALA A 771 -3.60 -36.16 26.29
N GLU A 772 -4.34 -37.23 26.07
CA GLU A 772 -4.00 -38.59 26.54
C GLU A 772 -2.81 -39.16 25.77
N ALA A 773 -2.87 -39.01 24.42
CA ALA A 773 -1.78 -39.42 23.56
C ALA A 773 -0.47 -38.64 23.86
N LEU A 774 -0.58 -37.34 24.15
CA LEU A 774 0.58 -36.54 24.55
C LEU A 774 1.18 -36.95 25.88
N ARG A 775 0.34 -37.23 26.90
CA ARG A 775 0.81 -37.74 28.20
C ARG A 775 1.52 -39.08 28.11
N ALA A 776 1.09 -39.96 27.21
CA ALA A 776 1.76 -41.27 27.00
C ALA A 776 3.25 -41.13 26.62
N TYR A 777 3.61 -39.98 26.05
CA TYR A 777 5.00 -39.64 25.71
C TYR A 777 5.63 -38.59 26.65
N GLY A 778 5.04 -38.34 27.82
CA GLY A 778 5.61 -37.46 28.84
C GLY A 778 5.35 -35.97 28.62
N ALA A 779 4.46 -35.59 27.70
CA ALA A 779 4.08 -34.21 27.49
C ALA A 779 2.80 -33.90 28.29
N GLU A 780 2.95 -33.21 29.43
CA GLU A 780 1.82 -32.87 30.32
C GLU A 780 1.15 -31.55 29.90
N PRO A 781 -0.12 -31.58 29.51
CA PRO A 781 -0.89 -30.35 29.24
C PRO A 781 -1.13 -29.55 30.52
N ASN A 782 -1.05 -28.22 30.42
CA ASN A 782 -1.45 -27.32 31.50
C ASN A 782 -2.99 -27.23 31.63
N GLU A 783 -3.50 -26.43 32.59
CA GLU A 783 -4.94 -26.25 32.82
C GLU A 783 -5.73 -25.78 31.59
N SER A 784 -5.09 -25.07 30.65
CA SER A 784 -5.69 -24.66 29.40
C SER A 784 -5.58 -25.71 28.27
N GLY A 785 -5.03 -26.89 28.56
CA GLY A 785 -4.82 -27.97 27.60
C GLY A 785 -3.62 -27.76 26.66
N ARG A 786 -2.76 -26.79 26.93
CA ARG A 786 -1.54 -26.52 26.14
C ARG A 786 -0.36 -27.28 26.73
N VAL A 787 0.48 -27.85 25.86
CA VAL A 787 1.74 -28.48 26.22
C VAL A 787 2.92 -27.53 26.03
N PRO A 788 3.99 -27.65 26.84
CA PRO A 788 5.22 -26.89 26.60
C PRO A 788 5.95 -27.39 25.36
N PHE A 789 6.80 -26.53 24.78
CA PHE A 789 7.67 -26.91 23.66
C PHE A 789 8.72 -27.95 24.09
N ASP A 790 9.37 -27.72 25.20
CA ASP A 790 10.30 -28.66 25.85
C ASP A 790 9.61 -29.32 27.05
N CYS A 791 9.37 -30.62 26.95
CA CYS A 791 8.71 -31.44 27.99
C CYS A 791 9.71 -32.09 28.97
N GLY A 792 11.00 -31.82 28.79
CA GLY A 792 12.07 -32.46 29.55
C GLY A 792 12.48 -33.85 29.02
N ALA A 793 13.55 -34.39 29.56
CA ALA A 793 14.10 -35.71 29.18
C ALA A 793 14.32 -35.92 27.66
N GLY A 794 14.54 -34.86 26.90
CA GLY A 794 14.72 -34.89 25.44
C GLY A 794 13.42 -35.07 24.63
N VAL A 795 12.28 -34.85 25.25
CA VAL A 795 10.97 -34.86 24.59
C VAL A 795 10.53 -33.43 24.24
N TYR A 796 10.11 -33.22 23.02
CA TYR A 796 9.67 -31.91 22.48
C TYR A 796 8.34 -32.02 21.76
N THR A 797 7.64 -30.90 21.57
CA THR A 797 6.38 -30.84 20.86
C THR A 797 6.45 -29.81 19.72
N ALA A 798 5.77 -30.04 18.60
CA ALA A 798 5.73 -29.14 17.48
C ALA A 798 4.40 -29.18 16.69
N GLY A 799 4.13 -28.16 15.92
CA GLY A 799 2.93 -28.04 15.07
C GLY A 799 1.65 -27.97 15.89
N ASP A 800 0.58 -28.53 15.34
CA ASP A 800 -0.74 -28.45 15.99
C ASP A 800 -0.81 -29.19 17.35
N ALA A 801 0.08 -30.12 17.60
CA ALA A 801 0.23 -30.74 18.92
C ALA A 801 0.67 -29.73 20.00
N LEU A 802 1.49 -28.74 19.62
CA LEU A 802 1.96 -27.66 20.49
C LEU A 802 0.94 -26.50 20.61
N ARG A 803 0.40 -26.06 19.46
CA ARG A 803 -0.34 -24.80 19.34
C ARG A 803 -1.85 -24.96 19.27
N GLY A 804 -2.36 -26.12 18.93
CA GLY A 804 -3.66 -26.33 18.32
C GLY A 804 -3.60 -26.03 16.80
N PRO A 805 -4.72 -26.12 16.08
CA PRO A 805 -4.77 -25.91 14.62
C PRO A 805 -4.13 -24.59 14.20
N ALA A 806 -3.12 -24.68 13.32
CA ALA A 806 -2.32 -23.55 12.85
C ALA A 806 -1.95 -23.72 11.36
N THR A 807 -1.04 -22.91 10.88
CA THR A 807 -0.60 -22.96 9.46
C THR A 807 0.60 -23.87 9.26
N VAL A 808 0.76 -24.40 8.04
CA VAL A 808 1.93 -25.22 7.67
C VAL A 808 3.26 -24.49 7.92
N VAL A 809 3.32 -23.18 7.65
CA VAL A 809 4.56 -22.41 7.85
C VAL A 809 4.90 -22.22 9.33
N GLU A 810 3.89 -22.18 10.22
CA GLU A 810 4.12 -22.18 11.68
C GLU A 810 4.61 -23.55 12.17
N ALA A 811 4.09 -24.64 11.59
CA ALA A 811 4.60 -25.98 11.85
C ALA A 811 6.08 -26.13 11.45
N ILE A 812 6.49 -25.53 10.33
CA ILE A 812 7.90 -25.47 9.91
C ILE A 812 8.74 -24.64 10.89
N ALA A 813 8.19 -23.52 11.40
CA ALA A 813 8.87 -22.69 12.40
C ALA A 813 9.15 -23.48 13.70
N ASP A 814 8.18 -24.26 14.17
CA ASP A 814 8.39 -25.15 15.33
C ASP A 814 9.42 -26.24 15.05
N ALA A 815 9.38 -26.83 13.86
CA ALA A 815 10.38 -27.82 13.43
C ALA A 815 11.81 -27.24 13.41
N ARG A 816 11.98 -25.99 12.94
CA ARG A 816 13.25 -25.28 13.02
C ARG A 816 13.69 -25.02 14.46
N ARG A 817 12.76 -24.58 15.30
CA ARG A 817 13.02 -24.37 16.73
C ARG A 817 13.50 -25.65 17.40
N PHE A 818 12.89 -26.79 17.05
CA PHE A 818 13.34 -28.09 17.52
C PHE A 818 14.77 -28.44 17.04
N ALA A 819 15.03 -28.27 15.74
CA ALA A 819 16.35 -28.52 15.19
C ALA A 819 17.42 -27.59 15.82
N ASP A 820 17.09 -26.33 16.07
CA ASP A 820 17.98 -25.38 16.76
C ASP A 820 18.27 -25.86 18.20
N ALA A 821 17.24 -26.27 18.94
CA ALA A 821 17.38 -26.74 20.32
C ALA A 821 18.27 -28.01 20.46
N VAL A 822 18.19 -28.96 19.52
CA VAL A 822 18.85 -30.28 19.64
C VAL A 822 20.16 -30.38 18.87
N ILE A 823 20.36 -29.60 17.81
CA ILE A 823 21.56 -29.66 16.96
C ILE A 823 22.18 -28.30 16.63
N GLY A 824 21.69 -27.21 17.24
CA GLY A 824 22.17 -25.84 16.96
C GLY A 824 21.92 -25.40 15.54
N PHE A 825 20.80 -25.80 14.95
CA PHE A 825 20.41 -25.45 13.57
C PHE A 825 19.86 -24.01 13.49
N ASN A 826 20.74 -23.03 13.46
CA ASN A 826 20.34 -21.63 13.28
C ASN A 826 20.85 -21.09 11.93
N LYS A 827 19.95 -20.95 10.97
CA LYS A 827 20.24 -20.31 9.68
C LYS A 827 19.77 -18.86 9.73
N GLY A 828 20.74 -17.94 9.75
CA GLY A 828 20.49 -16.50 9.63
C GLY A 828 19.96 -16.07 8.27
N TYR A 829 20.01 -14.77 8.02
CA TYR A 829 19.66 -14.21 6.70
C TYR A 829 20.72 -14.66 5.67
N MET A 830 20.23 -15.20 4.55
CA MET A 830 21.08 -15.70 3.47
C MET A 830 21.18 -14.67 2.37
N ILE A 831 22.38 -14.18 2.09
CA ILE A 831 22.68 -13.29 0.98
C ILE A 831 23.28 -14.11 -0.15
N ASN A 832 22.60 -14.13 -1.30
CA ASN A 832 23.14 -14.72 -2.52
C ASN A 832 23.63 -13.60 -3.44
N PRO A 833 24.93 -13.56 -3.77
CA PRO A 833 25.47 -12.51 -4.68
C PRO A 833 24.80 -12.49 -6.05
N ALA A 834 24.29 -13.64 -6.53
CA ALA A 834 23.54 -13.69 -7.79
C ALA A 834 22.17 -12.99 -7.71
N ALA A 835 21.64 -12.77 -6.52
CA ALA A 835 20.40 -12.03 -6.25
C ALA A 835 20.64 -10.51 -6.11
N ALA A 836 21.82 -9.99 -6.41
CA ALA A 836 22.08 -8.56 -6.38
C ALA A 836 21.23 -7.82 -7.43
N ARG A 837 20.61 -6.71 -7.00
CA ARG A 837 19.73 -5.88 -7.83
C ARG A 837 20.38 -4.56 -8.22
N ASP A 838 20.07 -4.11 -9.44
CA ASP A 838 20.39 -2.74 -9.82
C ASP A 838 19.47 -1.75 -9.10
N TYR A 839 20.07 -0.76 -8.44
CA TYR A 839 19.35 0.26 -7.66
C TYR A 839 18.40 1.09 -8.53
N ARG A 840 18.86 1.54 -9.73
CA ARG A 840 18.06 2.41 -10.60
C ARG A 840 16.89 1.66 -11.20
N GLU A 841 17.09 0.41 -11.58
CA GLU A 841 16.04 -0.46 -12.08
C GLU A 841 14.97 -0.71 -11.01
N THR A 842 15.40 -0.96 -9.77
CA THR A 842 14.49 -1.16 -8.63
C THR A 842 13.65 0.09 -8.36
N LEU A 843 14.25 1.29 -8.40
CA LEU A 843 13.50 2.54 -8.29
C LEU A 843 12.49 2.71 -9.44
N ALA A 844 12.89 2.42 -10.66
CA ALA A 844 12.00 2.51 -11.82
C ALA A 844 10.76 1.61 -11.67
N ARG A 845 10.94 0.40 -11.15
CA ARG A 845 9.81 -0.52 -10.83
C ARG A 845 8.88 0.06 -9.78
N LYS A 846 9.42 0.70 -8.75
CA LYS A 846 8.65 1.32 -7.67
C LYS A 846 7.83 2.53 -8.16
N HIS A 847 8.32 3.23 -9.14
CA HIS A 847 7.68 4.42 -9.69
C HIS A 847 6.47 4.11 -10.59
N ARG A 848 6.15 2.85 -10.82
CA ARG A 848 5.04 2.42 -11.69
C ARG A 848 4.02 1.60 -10.89
N LEU A 849 2.74 1.88 -11.17
CA LEU A 849 1.64 0.97 -10.82
C LEU A 849 1.59 -0.14 -11.88
N THR A 850 1.43 -1.36 -11.42
CA THR A 850 1.40 -2.54 -12.31
C THR A 850 0.42 -3.57 -11.76
N GLU A 851 -0.41 -4.10 -12.62
CA GLU A 851 -1.27 -5.23 -12.28
C GLU A 851 -0.46 -6.50 -12.01
N ARG A 852 -1.04 -7.45 -11.28
CA ARG A 852 -0.46 -8.78 -11.12
C ARG A 852 -0.23 -9.43 -12.47
N GLN A 853 0.90 -10.10 -12.57
CA GLN A 853 1.31 -10.81 -13.77
C GLN A 853 1.17 -12.33 -13.57
N CYS A 854 0.95 -13.05 -14.65
CA CYS A 854 0.92 -14.50 -14.62
C CYS A 854 2.34 -15.09 -14.63
N GLY A 855 2.55 -16.16 -13.87
CA GLY A 855 3.78 -16.93 -13.90
C GLY A 855 5.01 -16.15 -13.44
N GLU A 856 6.14 -16.36 -14.11
CA GLU A 856 7.44 -15.78 -13.77
C GLU A 856 7.52 -14.27 -13.95
N ALA A 857 6.71 -13.71 -14.85
CA ALA A 857 6.69 -12.26 -15.08
C ALA A 857 6.35 -11.47 -13.81
N GLU A 858 5.65 -12.09 -12.88
CA GLU A 858 5.30 -11.52 -11.58
C GLU A 858 6.56 -11.19 -10.75
N ALA A 859 7.68 -11.89 -10.94
CA ALA A 859 8.93 -11.63 -10.23
C ALA A 859 9.44 -10.19 -10.45
N LYS A 860 9.18 -9.60 -11.63
CA LYS A 860 9.56 -8.21 -11.96
C LYS A 860 8.85 -7.17 -11.09
N ARG A 861 7.76 -7.54 -10.44
CA ARG A 861 7.05 -6.64 -9.52
C ARG A 861 7.73 -6.57 -8.15
N CYS A 862 8.63 -7.47 -7.79
CA CYS A 862 9.35 -7.40 -6.52
C CYS A 862 10.27 -6.19 -6.48
N LEU A 863 10.19 -5.42 -5.38
CA LEU A 863 10.95 -4.17 -5.20
C LEU A 863 12.30 -4.35 -4.49
N GLY A 864 12.65 -5.57 -4.05
CA GLY A 864 13.91 -5.82 -3.34
C GLY A 864 14.09 -4.90 -2.12
N CYS A 865 13.11 -4.83 -1.22
CA CYS A 865 13.04 -3.84 -0.13
C CYS A 865 14.21 -3.90 0.87
N SER A 866 14.97 -5.00 0.91
CA SER A 866 16.24 -5.11 1.64
C SER A 866 17.36 -4.28 1.01
N THR A 867 17.22 -3.88 -0.27
CA THR A 867 18.20 -3.06 -1.00
C THR A 867 17.74 -1.61 -1.11
N VAL A 868 16.48 -1.36 -1.50
CA VAL A 868 15.90 -0.02 -1.72
C VAL A 868 14.50 0.05 -1.12
N CYS A 869 14.32 0.85 -0.09
CA CYS A 869 12.98 1.18 0.42
C CYS A 869 12.50 2.55 -0.09
N GLU A 870 12.99 3.65 0.45
CA GLU A 870 12.71 5.04 0.05
C GLU A 870 11.22 5.40 -0.10
N ASN A 871 10.32 4.71 0.66
CA ASN A 871 8.89 5.05 0.64
C ASN A 871 8.66 6.47 1.16
N CYS A 872 9.34 6.85 2.26
CA CYS A 872 9.23 8.16 2.86
C CYS A 872 9.77 9.29 1.96
N VAL A 873 10.75 9.01 1.11
CA VAL A 873 11.29 9.96 0.13
C VAL A 873 10.28 10.19 -1.00
N SER A 874 9.80 9.11 -1.59
CA SER A 874 8.91 9.21 -2.75
C SER A 874 7.52 9.73 -2.41
N SER A 875 6.96 9.40 -1.23
CA SER A 875 5.63 9.84 -0.80
C SER A 875 5.59 11.21 -0.14
N CYS A 876 6.75 11.83 0.14
CA CYS A 876 6.79 13.16 0.72
C CYS A 876 6.37 14.22 -0.31
N PRO A 877 5.24 14.93 -0.11
CA PRO A 877 4.82 15.97 -1.06
C PRO A 877 5.81 17.11 -1.13
N ASN A 878 6.38 17.52 0.00
CA ASN A 878 7.27 18.68 0.15
C ASN A 878 8.75 18.34 -0.07
N ARG A 879 9.10 17.10 -0.49
CA ARG A 879 10.49 16.67 -0.74
C ARG A 879 11.43 16.76 0.49
N ALA A 880 10.85 16.85 1.69
CA ALA A 880 11.57 17.01 2.95
C ALA A 880 12.39 15.77 3.40
N ASN A 881 12.21 14.60 2.78
CA ASN A 881 13.06 13.43 3.02
C ASN A 881 13.94 13.18 1.79
N ALA A 882 15.24 13.10 1.99
CA ALA A 882 16.23 12.87 0.94
C ALA A 882 17.01 11.57 1.17
N ALA A 883 17.33 10.86 0.08
CA ALA A 883 18.16 9.66 0.11
C ALA A 883 19.58 10.00 -0.35
N ILE A 884 20.55 9.85 0.52
CA ILE A 884 21.98 10.18 0.29
C ILE A 884 22.85 8.93 0.19
N LYS A 885 23.88 8.96 -0.66
CA LYS A 885 24.83 7.87 -0.82
C LYS A 885 26.01 8.05 0.12
N VAL A 886 26.06 7.30 1.21
CA VAL A 886 27.13 7.32 2.19
C VAL A 886 28.23 6.33 1.80
N LYS A 887 29.48 6.80 1.81
CA LYS A 887 30.64 5.95 1.48
C LYS A 887 30.76 4.76 2.44
N GLY A 888 30.90 3.58 1.91
CA GLY A 888 31.00 2.34 2.70
C GLY A 888 29.65 1.70 3.08
N LYS A 889 28.53 2.38 2.81
CA LYS A 889 27.18 1.80 2.95
C LYS A 889 26.71 1.19 1.62
N ALA A 890 26.11 0.00 1.68
CA ALA A 890 25.52 -0.64 0.52
C ALA A 890 24.27 0.09 0.03
N GLN A 891 23.42 0.55 0.98
CA GLN A 891 22.18 1.27 0.72
C GLN A 891 22.36 2.77 0.93
N ARG A 892 21.59 3.60 0.20
CA ARG A 892 21.48 5.04 0.48
C ARG A 892 20.80 5.24 1.84
N GLN A 893 21.28 6.21 2.60
CA GLN A 893 20.69 6.56 3.89
C GLN A 893 19.66 7.68 3.73
N ILE A 894 18.72 7.76 4.66
CA ILE A 894 17.66 8.77 4.63
C ILE A 894 17.98 9.87 5.64
N VAL A 895 17.93 11.12 5.17
CA VAL A 895 17.96 12.31 6.00
C VAL A 895 16.66 13.09 5.86
N HIS A 896 16.32 13.82 6.90
CA HIS A 896 15.16 14.70 6.93
C HIS A 896 15.61 16.16 6.82
N ILE A 897 14.90 17.01 6.07
CA ILE A 897 15.20 18.42 5.86
C ILE A 897 14.08 19.21 6.52
N ASP A 898 14.38 19.81 7.65
CA ASP A 898 13.40 20.50 8.48
C ASP A 898 12.68 21.63 7.73
N ALA A 899 13.44 22.47 7.05
CA ALA A 899 12.92 23.65 6.35
C ALA A 899 11.79 23.37 5.33
N LEU A 900 11.73 22.15 4.77
CA LEU A 900 10.72 21.76 3.78
C LEU A 900 9.52 21.02 4.39
N CYS A 901 9.56 20.69 5.69
CA CYS A 901 8.56 19.84 6.33
C CYS A 901 7.46 20.66 7.01
N ASN A 902 6.20 20.27 6.78
CA ASN A 902 5.04 20.76 7.54
C ASN A 902 4.42 19.67 8.44
N GLU A 903 5.15 18.61 8.74
CA GLU A 903 4.69 17.48 9.58
C GLU A 903 3.35 16.85 9.15
N CYS A 904 3.03 16.86 7.87
CA CYS A 904 1.75 16.31 7.35
C CYS A 904 1.52 14.82 7.67
N GLY A 905 2.57 14.08 8.05
CA GLY A 905 2.50 12.69 8.45
C GLY A 905 2.50 11.66 7.31
N ASN A 906 2.37 12.06 6.05
CA ASN A 906 2.22 11.14 4.93
C ASN A 906 3.38 10.13 4.78
N CYS A 907 4.62 10.53 5.04
CA CYS A 907 5.77 9.63 4.99
C CYS A 907 5.73 8.54 6.06
N ALA A 908 5.11 8.80 7.23
CA ALA A 908 4.92 7.81 8.29
C ALA A 908 3.89 6.74 7.90
N VAL A 909 2.86 7.09 7.12
CA VAL A 909 1.85 6.16 6.61
C VAL A 909 2.52 5.01 5.84
N PHE A 910 3.49 5.33 5.00
CA PHE A 910 4.14 4.37 4.09
C PHE A 910 5.47 3.81 4.60
N CYS A 911 5.91 4.20 5.79
CA CYS A 911 7.08 3.60 6.41
C CYS A 911 6.74 2.18 6.89
N PRO A 912 7.51 1.13 6.53
CA PRO A 912 7.28 -0.22 7.03
C PRO A 912 7.55 -0.37 8.54
N TYR A 913 8.31 0.54 9.12
CA TYR A 913 8.58 0.57 10.55
C TYR A 913 7.46 1.30 11.32
N SER A 914 7.36 1.04 12.61
CA SER A 914 6.48 1.76 13.53
C SER A 914 7.15 3.06 13.99
N GLY A 915 7.37 3.98 13.03
CA GLY A 915 8.06 5.24 13.26
C GLY A 915 7.59 6.35 12.33
N LYS A 916 8.08 7.55 12.60
CA LYS A 916 7.76 8.79 11.88
C LYS A 916 9.03 9.32 11.21
N PRO A 917 9.28 9.06 9.90
CA PRO A 917 10.51 9.49 9.23
C PRO A 917 10.85 10.97 9.43
N TYR A 918 9.84 11.84 9.51
CA TYR A 918 9.99 13.27 9.74
C TYR A 918 10.41 13.63 11.19
N LYS A 919 10.46 12.66 12.11
CA LYS A 919 10.93 12.82 13.50
C LYS A 919 12.11 11.91 13.83
N ASP A 920 12.09 10.69 13.32
CA ASP A 920 13.01 9.63 13.74
C ASP A 920 14.27 9.55 12.87
N LYS A 921 14.28 10.19 11.68
CA LYS A 921 15.48 10.28 10.85
C LYS A 921 16.35 11.47 11.24
N LEU A 922 17.65 11.37 10.95
CA LEU A 922 18.57 12.47 11.23
C LEU A 922 18.14 13.72 10.47
N THR A 923 17.81 14.78 11.18
CA THR A 923 17.29 16.04 10.65
C THR A 923 18.42 17.01 10.34
N VAL A 924 18.34 17.65 9.17
CA VAL A 924 19.21 18.75 8.74
C VAL A 924 18.47 20.04 9.02
N PHE A 925 19.04 20.89 9.88
CA PHE A 925 18.50 22.21 10.24
C PHE A 925 19.21 23.32 9.47
N ALA A 926 18.46 24.29 9.00
CA ALA A 926 18.96 25.42 8.24
C ALA A 926 19.51 26.55 9.12
N ASP A 927 18.95 26.74 10.34
CA ASP A 927 19.30 27.83 11.24
C ASP A 927 19.09 27.47 12.72
N GLU A 928 19.55 28.35 13.60
CA GLU A 928 19.48 28.20 15.05
C GLU A 928 18.05 28.21 15.59
N ALA A 929 17.14 28.93 14.94
CA ALA A 929 15.75 29.02 15.38
C ALA A 929 15.04 27.66 15.13
N SER A 930 15.18 27.10 13.95
CA SER A 930 14.62 25.77 13.59
C SER A 930 15.22 24.64 14.44
N PHE A 931 16.56 24.72 14.74
CA PHE A 931 17.18 23.74 15.62
C PHE A 931 16.65 23.83 17.06
N THR A 932 16.46 25.04 17.59
CA THR A 932 16.00 25.24 18.97
C THR A 932 14.54 24.87 19.16
N ASP A 933 13.70 25.16 18.17
CA ASP A 933 12.26 24.91 18.20
C ASP A 933 11.89 23.42 17.99
N SER A 934 12.79 22.61 17.44
CA SER A 934 12.59 21.17 17.19
C SER A 934 13.13 20.29 18.33
N GLU A 935 12.53 19.11 18.50
CA GLU A 935 13.01 18.03 19.39
C GLU A 935 13.70 16.90 18.61
N ASN A 936 13.71 16.96 17.27
CA ASN A 936 14.23 15.90 16.43
C ASN A 936 15.73 15.66 16.63
N ASN A 937 16.16 14.41 16.54
CA ASN A 937 17.57 14.08 16.37
C ASN A 937 18.07 14.70 15.07
N GLY A 938 19.14 15.47 15.13
CA GLY A 938 19.63 16.17 13.95
C GLY A 938 20.76 17.12 14.23
N PHE A 939 21.23 17.81 13.20
CA PHE A 939 22.37 18.71 13.31
C PHE A 939 22.16 20.03 12.56
N LEU A 940 22.80 21.06 13.09
CA LEU A 940 22.96 22.37 12.48
C LEU A 940 24.46 22.58 12.18
N LEU A 941 24.79 22.93 10.93
CA LEU A 941 26.18 23.26 10.57
C LEU A 941 26.56 24.64 11.12
N MET A 942 27.54 24.70 12.03
CA MET A 942 28.03 25.94 12.63
C MET A 942 29.19 26.53 11.85
N ASP A 943 30.11 25.69 11.39
CA ASP A 943 31.28 26.10 10.62
C ASP A 943 31.66 25.03 9.60
N ARG A 944 31.70 25.43 8.34
CA ARG A 944 31.91 24.50 7.19
C ARG A 944 33.39 24.06 7.10
N ASP A 945 34.35 24.91 7.40
CA ASP A 945 35.77 24.65 7.27
C ASP A 945 36.24 23.63 8.30
N SER A 946 35.90 23.88 9.58
CA SER A 946 36.21 22.97 10.68
C SER A 946 35.22 21.79 10.77
N LYS A 947 34.12 21.80 9.97
CA LYS A 947 33.00 20.84 10.04
C LYS A 947 32.45 20.71 11.47
N THR A 948 32.28 21.85 12.13
CA THR A 948 31.71 21.91 13.47
C THR A 948 30.19 21.95 13.34
N VAL A 949 29.53 21.03 14.00
CA VAL A 949 28.07 20.93 14.04
C VAL A 949 27.55 21.03 15.47
N ARG A 950 26.41 21.68 15.64
CA ARG A 950 25.58 21.52 16.85
C ARG A 950 24.65 20.32 16.59
N LEU A 951 24.74 19.30 17.42
CA LEU A 951 24.11 18.01 17.25
C LEU A 951 23.17 17.73 18.41
N ARG A 952 21.95 17.26 18.10
CA ARG A 952 21.02 16.70 19.10
C ARG A 952 20.84 15.21 18.81
N LEU A 953 21.13 14.38 19.83
CA LEU A 953 20.87 12.93 19.79
C LEU A 953 20.22 12.52 21.11
N ASN A 954 19.07 11.85 21.03
CA ASN A 954 18.31 11.36 22.18
C ASN A 954 18.02 12.45 23.25
N GLY A 955 17.79 13.68 22.78
CA GLY A 955 17.53 14.86 23.62
C GLY A 955 18.77 15.60 24.15
N GLU A 956 19.97 15.01 24.02
CA GLU A 956 21.21 15.64 24.40
C GLU A 956 21.76 16.54 23.28
N VAL A 957 22.14 17.76 23.61
CA VAL A 957 22.73 18.74 22.68
C VAL A 957 24.20 18.89 22.95
N SER A 958 25.02 18.80 21.91
CA SER A 958 26.48 18.96 21.97
C SER A 958 27.02 19.68 20.73
N GLU A 959 28.18 20.31 20.84
CA GLU A 959 28.96 20.81 19.71
C GLU A 959 30.09 19.84 19.39
N VAL A 960 30.12 19.37 18.13
CA VAL A 960 31.07 18.35 17.69
C VAL A 960 31.86 18.86 16.49
N CYS A 961 33.19 18.85 16.60
CA CYS A 961 34.09 19.12 15.48
C CYS A 961 34.47 17.79 14.83
N LEU A 962 33.95 17.54 13.60
CA LEU A 962 34.12 16.26 12.90
C LEU A 962 35.51 16.08 12.26
N THR A 963 36.37 17.10 12.28
CA THR A 963 37.77 16.97 11.86
C THR A 963 38.72 16.53 12.98
N LYS A 964 38.17 16.35 14.20
CA LYS A 964 38.91 15.90 15.40
C LYS A 964 38.33 14.59 15.91
N PRO A 965 39.12 13.78 16.67
CA PRO A 965 38.58 12.58 17.29
C PRO A 965 37.37 12.94 18.17
N ASN A 966 36.28 12.21 17.99
CA ASN A 966 35.00 12.39 18.68
C ASN A 966 34.44 11.03 19.13
N GLN A 967 33.34 11.07 19.91
CA GLN A 967 32.69 9.87 20.44
C GLN A 967 31.39 9.46 19.69
N LEU A 968 31.16 10.05 18.52
CA LEU A 968 29.97 9.74 17.74
C LEU A 968 29.98 8.29 17.23
N GLU A 969 28.79 7.73 17.11
CA GLU A 969 28.59 6.50 16.39
C GLU A 969 29.03 6.69 14.92
N ARG A 970 29.83 5.76 14.41
CA ARG A 970 30.44 5.87 13.06
C ARG A 970 29.45 6.14 11.94
N ASP A 971 28.26 5.56 12.04
CA ASP A 971 27.22 5.72 11.02
C ASP A 971 26.64 7.11 11.01
N ILE A 972 26.40 7.71 12.18
CA ILE A 972 25.90 9.07 12.31
C ILE A 972 26.94 10.07 11.82
N GLU A 973 28.21 9.92 12.25
CA GLU A 973 29.33 10.74 11.77
C GLU A 973 29.44 10.67 10.24
N ALA A 974 29.39 9.47 9.64
CA ALA A 974 29.48 9.27 8.21
C ALA A 974 28.33 9.95 7.44
N ILE A 975 27.09 9.89 7.97
CA ILE A 975 25.93 10.56 7.39
C ILE A 975 26.13 12.09 7.42
N ILE A 976 26.51 12.66 8.57
CA ILE A 976 26.72 14.11 8.71
C ILE A 976 27.82 14.59 7.76
N LEU A 977 28.97 13.91 7.77
CA LEU A 977 30.09 14.23 6.86
C LEU A 977 29.70 14.15 5.38
N THR A 978 28.88 13.17 5.02
CA THR A 978 28.37 13.03 3.65
C THR A 978 27.47 14.20 3.28
N VAL A 979 26.57 14.64 4.16
CA VAL A 979 25.70 15.81 3.90
C VAL A 979 26.58 17.07 3.71
N ILE A 980 27.53 17.32 4.59
CA ILE A 980 28.39 18.50 4.50
C ILE A 980 29.23 18.52 3.21
N ASN A 981 29.82 17.37 2.84
CA ASN A 981 30.78 17.31 1.73
C ASN A 981 30.11 17.19 0.36
N ASP A 982 29.10 16.33 0.25
CA ASP A 982 28.56 15.89 -1.04
C ASP A 982 27.14 16.44 -1.31
N TYR A 983 26.41 16.85 -0.25
CA TYR A 983 25.04 17.34 -0.32
C TYR A 983 24.88 18.71 0.33
N GLY A 984 25.95 19.52 0.35
CA GLY A 984 26.00 20.82 1.02
C GLY A 984 24.97 21.85 0.53
N TYR A 985 24.29 21.58 -0.56
CA TYR A 985 23.14 22.35 -1.07
C TYR A 985 21.84 22.12 -0.27
N MET A 986 21.82 21.16 0.66
CA MET A 986 20.70 20.90 1.59
C MET A 986 20.85 21.65 2.93
N LEU A 987 21.97 22.38 3.13
CA LEU A 987 22.34 23.08 4.36
C LEU A 987 22.01 24.56 4.32
#